data_9fe682da3e0a7910023906edca3c5574
#
_entry.id   9fe682da3e0a7910023906edca3c5574
#
_cell.length_a   1.000
_cell.length_b   1.000
_cell.length_c   1.000
_cell.angle_alpha   90.00
_cell.angle_beta   90.00
_cell.angle_gamma   90.00
#
_symmetry.space_group_name_H-M   'P 1'
#
loop_
_entity.id
_entity.type
_entity.pdbx_description
1 polymer ?
#
loop_
_entity_poly.entity_id
_entity_poly.type
_entity_poly.pdbx_seq_one_letter_code
_entity_poly.pdbx_strand_id
1 'polypeptide(L)'
;MARTKNTETQDENDDNDKSLCEIATRHGKPIISLLLDIQEAQVQQQKFFRFLRHLECFCLHRQHQQPRYHDGLQHERHMKQTRVFRCRINAFEYGKFVAVSYPWEPSDYKEDCKLRYKVQDRSGEWFYPSTVRDCVWDRTFQYMRAHDIKLLWVDRQSIPQKECKVDCSHKTCKRKRAAMQTMDLVYKWSDHPIALLENHMCSLSDLTVLVTVLKGKLVKGNGKTRHFRLSEASSLNEAQKALKLLIAIIEDRWWTRAWTFQENYVAWRKMTLLIRHSADLETRKREHSALFGVVPGELCIKSDNFHHQATRLCLALRPYKIKGINQVLNTAGEYRLLLQSSNSMTAQVISDIERRDIGRALDRVPIIANCCQYSVRLDTGSQQAPSLSLAILAMCLLNGEILDNRLGEPTSGLLSEITISRCLKAQLFQGFYAPRSKHNLTFNKGCRFVDVRLRESGILTKGHLWRFGPTIDTATFPISTARRPRSKVATLTPHQQDRLAQLATILRSRSYRDLATQIEAYLDRVDKDQSGAVTFPRRYLRMMAIEVVRAIDKKKKLRLAGLCESQSTAPYTAIFIWDDDHNMDKPDSNAGPESLKLKASNDFAFTASAPKRKDKPDIDRHVSLQVQCQHARSEAGNKYPILYIQRWLLGLCFFSGSPRKDVLFPWPSALRETINA
;
A
#
# COMPACT_ATOMS: atom_id res chain seq x y z
N MET A 1 -32.28 -4.60 -24.11
CA MET A 1 -31.61 -5.70 -24.83
C MET A 1 -30.68 -6.41 -23.85
N ALA A 2 -30.95 -7.67 -23.59
CA ALA A 2 -30.22 -8.48 -22.63
C ALA A 2 -28.79 -8.74 -23.14
N ARG A 3 -27.78 -8.38 -22.36
CA ARG A 3 -26.38 -8.77 -22.61
C ARG A 3 -26.27 -10.28 -22.52
N THR A 4 -26.01 -10.93 -23.64
CA THR A 4 -25.48 -12.29 -23.66
C THR A 4 -24.14 -12.27 -22.94
N LYS A 5 -24.11 -12.76 -21.70
CA LYS A 5 -22.87 -13.13 -21.00
C LYS A 5 -22.20 -14.22 -21.85
N ASN A 6 -21.07 -13.88 -22.48
CA ASN A 6 -20.15 -14.93 -22.90
C ASN A 6 -19.81 -15.76 -21.66
N THR A 7 -20.17 -17.00 -21.67
CA THR A 7 -19.74 -18.03 -20.74
C THR A 7 -18.24 -18.26 -20.96
N GLU A 8 -17.41 -17.34 -20.43
CA GLU A 8 -16.02 -17.65 -20.14
C GLU A 8 -16.04 -18.80 -19.10
N THR A 9 -15.32 -19.85 -19.40
CA THR A 9 -15.06 -20.97 -18.48
C THR A 9 -14.68 -20.36 -17.11
N GLN A 10 -15.56 -20.53 -16.13
CA GLN A 10 -15.27 -20.18 -14.74
C GLN A 10 -13.93 -20.82 -14.40
N ASP A 11 -12.98 -19.99 -13.96
CA ASP A 11 -11.67 -20.46 -13.49
C ASP A 11 -11.98 -21.36 -12.29
N GLU A 12 -11.79 -22.68 -12.42
CA GLU A 12 -12.21 -23.68 -11.41
C GLU A 12 -11.66 -23.38 -10.01
N ASN A 13 -10.66 -22.51 -9.93
CA ASN A 13 -10.01 -22.08 -8.69
C ASN A 13 -10.52 -20.74 -8.15
N ASP A 14 -11.49 -20.08 -8.79
CA ASP A 14 -12.09 -18.84 -8.27
C ASP A 14 -13.11 -19.21 -7.18
N ASP A 15 -12.66 -19.11 -5.94
CA ASP A 15 -13.39 -19.43 -4.72
C ASP A 15 -13.60 -18.23 -3.80
N ASN A 16 -13.60 -17.00 -4.36
CA ASN A 16 -13.73 -15.78 -3.56
C ASN A 16 -15.05 -15.66 -2.81
N ASP A 17 -16.07 -16.33 -3.26
CA ASP A 17 -17.39 -16.42 -2.65
C ASP A 17 -17.48 -17.54 -1.59
N LYS A 18 -16.47 -18.40 -1.52
CA LYS A 18 -16.45 -19.56 -0.62
C LYS A 18 -15.94 -19.19 0.77
N SER A 19 -16.51 -19.83 1.77
CA SER A 19 -16.03 -19.78 3.14
C SER A 19 -14.78 -20.64 3.34
N LEU A 20 -14.06 -20.40 4.43
CA LEU A 20 -12.92 -21.22 4.81
C LEU A 20 -13.29 -22.70 4.99
N CYS A 21 -14.46 -22.97 5.55
CA CYS A 21 -14.96 -24.32 5.75
C CYS A 21 -15.26 -25.04 4.41
N GLU A 22 -15.94 -24.35 3.49
CA GLU A 22 -16.21 -24.90 2.15
C GLU A 22 -14.91 -25.20 1.40
N ILE A 23 -13.89 -24.33 1.53
CA ILE A 23 -12.58 -24.56 0.92
C ILE A 23 -11.89 -25.77 1.57
N ALA A 24 -11.88 -25.88 2.91
CA ALA A 24 -11.30 -27.01 3.62
C ALA A 24 -11.96 -28.33 3.21
N THR A 25 -13.30 -28.35 3.17
CA THR A 25 -14.10 -29.52 2.77
C THR A 25 -13.81 -29.92 1.32
N ARG A 26 -13.79 -28.96 0.39
CA ARG A 26 -13.48 -29.20 -1.02
C ARG A 26 -12.11 -29.87 -1.22
N HIS A 27 -11.11 -29.49 -0.41
CA HIS A 27 -9.75 -30.02 -0.53
C HIS A 27 -9.47 -31.21 0.39
N GLY A 28 -10.40 -31.57 1.27
CA GLY A 28 -10.21 -32.67 2.24
C GLY A 28 -9.02 -32.45 3.19
N LYS A 29 -8.63 -31.20 3.42
CA LYS A 29 -7.47 -30.83 4.24
C LYS A 29 -7.80 -29.64 5.13
N PRO A 30 -7.23 -29.57 6.35
CA PRO A 30 -7.32 -28.38 7.19
C PRO A 30 -6.75 -27.15 6.50
N ILE A 31 -7.32 -25.98 6.76
CA ILE A 31 -6.85 -24.70 6.18
C ILE A 31 -5.38 -24.45 6.47
N ILE A 32 -4.92 -24.74 7.67
CA ILE A 32 -3.50 -24.55 8.04
C ILE A 32 -2.59 -25.40 7.15
N SER A 33 -2.93 -26.68 6.93
CA SER A 33 -2.15 -27.55 6.03
C SER A 33 -2.09 -27.02 4.60
N LEU A 34 -3.22 -26.51 4.08
CA LEU A 34 -3.27 -25.90 2.75
C LEU A 34 -2.41 -24.62 2.69
N LEU A 35 -2.39 -23.80 3.75
CA LEU A 35 -1.51 -22.63 3.83
C LEU A 35 -0.02 -23.01 3.84
N LEU A 36 0.33 -24.11 4.50
CA LEU A 36 1.71 -24.63 4.52
C LEU A 36 2.11 -25.15 3.12
N ASP A 37 1.23 -25.87 2.43
CA ASP A 37 1.45 -26.30 1.05
C ASP A 37 1.69 -25.10 0.11
N ILE A 38 0.90 -24.04 0.24
CA ILE A 38 1.03 -22.82 -0.57
C ILE A 38 2.33 -22.07 -0.25
N GLN A 39 2.81 -22.11 0.99
CA GLN A 39 4.05 -21.46 1.39
C GLN A 39 5.25 -21.92 0.56
N GLU A 40 5.28 -23.17 0.11
CA GLU A 40 6.39 -23.72 -0.70
C GLU A 40 6.55 -23.01 -2.06
N ALA A 41 5.46 -22.42 -2.58
CA ALA A 41 5.50 -21.63 -3.81
C ALA A 41 6.02 -20.19 -3.62
N GLN A 42 6.52 -19.83 -2.41
CA GLN A 42 6.98 -18.50 -2.12
C GLN A 42 8.28 -18.13 -2.86
N VAL A 43 8.32 -16.92 -3.39
CA VAL A 43 9.52 -16.36 -4.04
C VAL A 43 9.71 -14.90 -3.65
N GLN A 44 10.95 -14.43 -3.66
CA GLN A 44 11.22 -13.02 -3.41
C GLN A 44 11.00 -12.19 -4.69
N GLN A 45 10.32 -11.04 -4.57
CA GLN A 45 10.06 -10.14 -5.71
C GLN A 45 11.34 -9.77 -6.47
N GLN A 46 12.48 -9.71 -5.77
CA GLN A 46 13.78 -9.40 -6.39
C GLN A 46 14.18 -10.38 -7.52
N LYS A 47 13.70 -11.63 -7.48
CA LYS A 47 13.89 -12.61 -8.57
C LYS A 47 13.40 -12.09 -9.92
N PHE A 48 12.41 -11.20 -9.89
CA PHE A 48 11.79 -10.63 -11.09
C PHE A 48 12.37 -9.28 -11.52
N PHE A 49 13.30 -8.69 -10.77
CA PHE A 49 13.85 -7.34 -11.04
C PHE A 49 14.64 -7.24 -12.36
N ARG A 50 15.03 -8.37 -12.94
CA ARG A 50 15.62 -8.37 -14.29
C ARG A 50 14.68 -7.74 -15.33
N PHE A 51 13.35 -7.88 -15.15
CA PHE A 51 12.38 -7.23 -16.04
C PHE A 51 12.53 -5.70 -16.03
N LEU A 52 12.70 -5.10 -14.85
CA LEU A 52 12.85 -3.66 -14.69
C LEU A 52 14.22 -3.13 -15.11
N ARG A 53 15.28 -3.93 -14.90
CA ARG A 53 16.63 -3.59 -15.39
C ARG A 53 16.72 -3.59 -16.91
N HIS A 54 15.79 -4.24 -17.58
CA HIS A 54 15.69 -4.31 -19.04
C HIS A 54 14.26 -3.97 -19.49
N LEU A 55 13.73 -2.87 -18.93
CA LEU A 55 12.37 -2.43 -19.24
C LEU A 55 12.29 -2.00 -20.71
N GLU A 56 11.39 -2.63 -21.47
CA GLU A 56 11.16 -2.28 -22.87
C GLU A 56 10.23 -1.07 -22.96
N CYS A 57 10.79 0.03 -23.43
CA CYS A 57 10.10 1.27 -23.74
C CYS A 57 10.05 1.52 -25.25
N PHE A 58 9.32 2.55 -25.64
CA PHE A 58 9.09 2.95 -27.02
C PHE A 58 9.42 4.42 -27.22
N CYS A 59 9.89 4.77 -28.44
CA CYS A 59 10.16 6.16 -28.84
C CYS A 59 9.89 6.36 -30.35
N LEU A 60 9.71 7.63 -30.76
CA LEU A 60 9.48 7.99 -32.17
C LEU A 60 10.77 8.11 -32.98
N HIS A 61 11.93 8.30 -32.34
CA HIS A 61 13.20 8.51 -33.00
C HIS A 61 14.24 7.46 -32.54
N ARG A 62 15.01 6.95 -33.47
CA ARG A 62 16.14 6.05 -33.17
C ARG A 62 17.25 6.86 -32.47
N GLN A 63 17.66 6.52 -31.28
CA GLN A 63 18.62 7.28 -30.45
C GLN A 63 20.06 7.37 -31.03
N HIS A 64 20.40 6.70 -32.14
CA HIS A 64 21.77 6.62 -32.66
C HIS A 64 21.89 6.61 -34.19
N GLN A 65 20.98 7.18 -34.94
CA GLN A 65 21.20 7.39 -36.37
C GLN A 65 20.90 8.84 -36.72
N GLN A 66 21.97 9.58 -37.13
CA GLN A 66 21.79 10.79 -37.91
C GLN A 66 20.95 10.43 -39.14
N PRO A 67 20.00 11.30 -39.57
CA PRO A 67 19.23 11.03 -40.76
C PRO A 67 20.17 10.98 -41.96
N ARG A 68 20.42 9.79 -42.50
CA ARG A 68 20.97 9.68 -43.86
C ARG A 68 19.85 10.14 -44.78
N TYR A 69 20.00 11.33 -45.32
CA TYR A 69 19.21 11.81 -46.45
C TYR A 69 19.57 10.96 -47.67
N HIS A 70 18.75 9.98 -47.95
CA HIS A 70 18.52 9.41 -49.26
C HIS A 70 17.13 8.79 -49.24
N ASP A 71 16.15 9.52 -49.78
CA ASP A 71 15.14 8.87 -50.58
C ASP A 71 14.44 9.85 -51.51
N GLY A 72 14.54 9.49 -52.81
CA GLY A 72 13.87 10.16 -53.89
C GLY A 72 12.35 10.01 -53.80
N LEU A 73 11.73 11.01 -54.34
CA LEU A 73 10.30 11.15 -54.59
C LEU A 73 9.66 9.88 -55.17
N GLN A 74 8.75 9.26 -54.45
CA GLN A 74 7.64 8.53 -55.03
C GLN A 74 6.33 9.04 -54.40
N HIS A 75 5.52 9.69 -55.21
CA HIS A 75 4.19 10.12 -54.88
C HIS A 75 3.25 8.91 -54.83
N GLU A 76 3.01 8.40 -53.61
CA GLU A 76 1.83 7.61 -53.34
C GLU A 76 1.12 8.18 -52.11
N ARG A 77 -0.14 8.53 -52.26
CA ARG A 77 -1.06 8.99 -51.20
C ARG A 77 -1.44 7.82 -50.29
N HIS A 78 -0.44 7.16 -49.67
CA HIS A 78 -0.65 6.23 -48.57
C HIS A 78 -0.57 7.00 -47.26
N MET A 79 -1.54 6.79 -46.36
CA MET A 79 -1.50 7.33 -44.99
C MET A 79 -0.13 7.02 -44.40
N LYS A 80 0.68 8.06 -44.11
CA LYS A 80 2.03 7.93 -43.58
C LYS A 80 1.97 7.09 -42.29
N GLN A 81 2.44 5.86 -42.37
CA GLN A 81 2.57 4.97 -41.21
C GLN A 81 3.70 5.47 -40.31
N THR A 82 3.40 5.67 -39.04
CA THR A 82 4.37 6.14 -38.05
C THR A 82 5.11 4.95 -37.45
N ARG A 83 6.44 4.94 -37.55
CA ARG A 83 7.29 3.91 -36.96
C ARG A 83 7.59 4.24 -35.48
N VAL A 84 7.42 3.25 -34.62
CA VAL A 84 7.69 3.33 -33.19
C VAL A 84 8.83 2.36 -32.87
N PHE A 85 9.93 2.88 -32.36
CA PHE A 85 11.15 2.10 -32.08
C PHE A 85 11.12 1.58 -30.66
N ARG A 86 11.67 0.37 -30.47
CA ARG A 86 11.84 -0.28 -29.18
C ARG A 86 13.21 0.02 -28.60
N CYS A 87 13.26 0.41 -27.35
CA CYS A 87 14.50 0.63 -26.59
C CYS A 87 14.42 -0.06 -25.23
N ARG A 88 15.54 -0.19 -24.55
CA ARG A 88 15.61 -0.78 -23.21
C ARG A 88 16.25 0.20 -22.25
N ILE A 89 15.69 0.27 -21.06
CA ILE A 89 16.20 1.12 -19.96
C ILE A 89 16.31 0.31 -18.67
N ASN A 90 17.13 0.79 -17.75
CA ASN A 90 17.07 0.37 -16.36
C ASN A 90 16.13 1.32 -15.58
N ALA A 91 14.94 0.84 -15.25
CA ALA A 91 13.93 1.66 -14.56
C ALA A 91 14.35 2.07 -13.14
N PHE A 92 15.34 1.44 -12.54
CA PHE A 92 15.88 1.85 -11.23
C PHE A 92 16.80 3.07 -11.31
N GLU A 93 17.34 3.35 -12.48
CA GLU A 93 18.31 4.44 -12.72
C GLU A 93 17.69 5.57 -13.54
N TYR A 94 16.71 5.26 -14.37
CA TYR A 94 16.11 6.20 -15.29
C TYR A 94 14.59 6.24 -15.13
N GLY A 95 14.07 7.30 -14.54
CA GLY A 95 12.65 7.52 -14.28
C GLY A 95 11.92 8.40 -15.30
N LYS A 96 12.65 9.14 -16.19
CA LYS A 96 12.06 10.07 -17.16
C LYS A 96 11.42 9.34 -18.34
N PHE A 97 10.39 8.54 -18.05
CA PHE A 97 9.55 7.88 -19.05
C PHE A 97 8.08 7.98 -18.67
N VAL A 98 7.20 7.90 -19.67
CA VAL A 98 5.76 7.79 -19.45
C VAL A 98 5.39 6.33 -19.22
N ALA A 99 4.63 6.03 -18.17
CA ALA A 99 3.92 4.76 -18.02
C ALA A 99 2.42 5.02 -18.25
N VAL A 100 1.89 4.46 -19.34
CA VAL A 100 0.50 4.71 -19.72
C VAL A 100 -0.44 3.64 -19.21
N SER A 101 -1.50 4.07 -18.54
CA SER A 101 -2.63 3.28 -18.07
C SER A 101 -3.87 3.58 -18.92
N TYR A 102 -4.51 2.56 -19.48
CA TYR A 102 -5.66 2.74 -20.34
C TYR A 102 -6.49 1.45 -20.46
N PRO A 103 -7.81 1.53 -20.78
CA PRO A 103 -8.61 0.35 -21.10
C PRO A 103 -8.15 -0.29 -22.42
N TRP A 104 -7.89 -1.59 -22.44
CA TRP A 104 -7.45 -2.26 -23.68
C TRP A 104 -8.52 -2.34 -24.74
N GLU A 105 -9.75 -2.50 -24.32
CA GLU A 105 -10.91 -2.56 -25.19
C GLU A 105 -11.52 -1.16 -25.36
N PRO A 106 -12.01 -0.82 -26.56
CA PRO A 106 -12.67 0.46 -26.78
C PRO A 106 -13.97 0.54 -25.98
N SER A 107 -14.39 1.76 -25.64
CA SER A 107 -15.77 2.00 -25.22
C SER A 107 -16.73 1.79 -26.42
N ASP A 108 -17.98 1.49 -26.12
CA ASP A 108 -19.03 1.20 -27.11
C ASP A 108 -19.27 2.33 -28.13
N TYR A 109 -18.66 3.50 -27.94
CA TYR A 109 -18.86 4.71 -28.73
C TYR A 109 -17.72 5.07 -29.69
N LYS A 110 -16.72 4.20 -29.89
CA LYS A 110 -15.56 4.52 -30.72
C LYS A 110 -15.45 3.65 -31.95
N GLU A 111 -15.34 4.35 -33.09
CA GLU A 111 -14.89 3.75 -34.34
C GLU A 111 -13.51 3.08 -34.18
N ASP A 112 -13.32 1.99 -34.91
CA ASP A 112 -12.03 1.30 -35.00
C ASP A 112 -10.94 2.28 -35.47
N CYS A 113 -10.01 2.57 -34.58
CA CYS A 113 -8.83 3.36 -34.92
C CYS A 113 -8.00 2.59 -35.93
N LYS A 114 -7.79 3.15 -37.11
CA LYS A 114 -6.95 2.60 -38.18
C LYS A 114 -5.52 2.44 -37.65
N LEU A 115 -4.88 1.33 -38.02
CA LEU A 115 -3.55 0.95 -37.54
C LEU A 115 -2.44 1.81 -38.21
N ARG A 116 -2.32 3.07 -37.79
CA ARG A 116 -1.29 4.01 -38.28
C ARG A 116 0.10 3.74 -37.72
N TYR A 117 0.17 3.13 -36.53
CA TYR A 117 1.42 2.91 -35.84
C TYR A 117 1.95 1.50 -36.10
N LYS A 118 3.21 1.43 -36.54
CA LYS A 118 3.98 0.18 -36.66
C LYS A 118 5.06 0.15 -35.57
N VAL A 119 5.08 -0.90 -34.79
CA VAL A 119 5.99 -1.06 -33.65
C VAL A 119 7.10 -2.03 -34.03
N GLN A 120 8.34 -1.65 -33.74
CA GLN A 120 9.52 -2.49 -33.94
C GLN A 120 9.43 -3.76 -33.11
N ASP A 121 9.73 -4.89 -33.69
CA ASP A 121 9.79 -6.18 -33.02
C ASP A 121 10.95 -6.25 -32.00
N ARG A 122 11.11 -7.40 -31.34
CA ARG A 122 12.19 -7.61 -30.37
C ARG A 122 13.55 -7.92 -30.98
N SER A 123 13.59 -8.35 -32.24
CA SER A 123 14.85 -8.50 -32.98
C SER A 123 15.43 -7.16 -33.40
N GLY A 124 14.55 -6.14 -33.58
CA GLY A 124 14.93 -4.82 -34.05
C GLY A 124 14.92 -4.70 -35.57
N GLU A 125 14.52 -5.75 -36.29
CA GLU A 125 14.59 -5.86 -37.76
C GLU A 125 13.26 -5.48 -38.43
N TRP A 126 12.14 -5.89 -37.84
CA TRP A 126 10.82 -5.77 -38.44
C TRP A 126 9.89 -4.81 -37.70
N PHE A 127 8.91 -4.28 -38.43
CA PHE A 127 7.86 -3.44 -37.90
C PHE A 127 6.50 -4.08 -38.13
N TYR A 128 5.72 -4.26 -37.07
CA TYR A 128 4.38 -4.84 -37.11
C TYR A 128 3.32 -3.81 -36.73
N PRO A 129 2.10 -3.93 -37.27
CA PRO A 129 0.98 -3.11 -36.82
C PRO A 129 0.84 -3.19 -35.29
N SER A 130 0.64 -2.05 -34.67
CA SER A 130 0.44 -1.98 -33.22
C SER A 130 -0.83 -2.69 -32.80
N THR A 131 -0.79 -3.43 -31.68
CA THR A 131 -2.00 -3.95 -31.02
C THR A 131 -2.67 -2.92 -30.11
N VAL A 132 -2.03 -1.78 -29.91
CA VAL A 132 -2.54 -0.64 -29.14
C VAL A 132 -3.24 0.32 -30.09
N ARG A 133 -4.40 0.83 -29.69
CA ARG A 133 -5.20 1.76 -30.49
C ARG A 133 -4.44 3.03 -30.82
N ASP A 134 -4.64 3.57 -32.01
CA ASP A 134 -3.97 4.80 -32.49
C ASP A 134 -4.23 5.98 -31.55
N CYS A 135 -5.45 6.13 -31.03
CA CYS A 135 -5.79 7.20 -30.10
C CYS A 135 -4.98 7.15 -28.78
N VAL A 136 -4.55 5.98 -28.35
CA VAL A 136 -3.67 5.84 -27.16
C VAL A 136 -2.27 6.38 -27.48
N TRP A 137 -1.74 6.04 -28.65
CA TRP A 137 -0.46 6.56 -29.14
C TRP A 137 -0.50 8.08 -29.33
N ASP A 138 -1.52 8.58 -30.01
CA ASP A 138 -1.68 10.02 -30.30
C ASP A 138 -1.69 10.85 -29.01
N ARG A 139 -2.56 10.51 -28.06
CA ARG A 139 -2.69 11.19 -26.77
C ARG A 139 -1.40 11.13 -25.97
N THR A 140 -0.78 9.95 -25.94
CA THR A 140 0.45 9.75 -25.19
C THR A 140 1.62 10.52 -25.80
N PHE A 141 1.81 10.49 -27.11
CA PHE A 141 2.86 11.26 -27.77
C PHE A 141 2.62 12.77 -27.69
N GLN A 142 1.37 13.21 -27.66
CA GLN A 142 1.04 14.61 -27.43
C GLN A 142 1.45 15.05 -26.02
N TYR A 143 1.15 14.23 -25.01
CA TYR A 143 1.62 14.45 -23.63
C TYR A 143 3.16 14.47 -23.55
N MET A 144 3.81 13.51 -24.18
CA MET A 144 5.28 13.41 -24.21
C MET A 144 5.93 14.66 -24.83
N ARG A 145 5.38 15.16 -25.95
CA ARG A 145 5.86 16.40 -26.60
C ARG A 145 5.72 17.61 -25.69
N ALA A 146 4.57 17.76 -25.03
CA ALA A 146 4.30 18.88 -24.13
C ALA A 146 5.21 18.90 -22.89
N HIS A 147 5.80 17.75 -22.52
CA HIS A 147 6.65 17.61 -21.34
C HIS A 147 8.12 17.27 -21.66
N ASP A 148 8.53 17.30 -22.93
CA ASP A 148 9.85 16.89 -23.42
C ASP A 148 10.28 15.51 -22.88
N ILE A 149 9.43 14.50 -23.05
CA ILE A 149 9.69 13.12 -22.66
C ILE A 149 9.86 12.29 -23.93
N LYS A 150 10.89 11.46 -23.98
CA LYS A 150 11.23 10.69 -25.19
C LYS A 150 10.80 9.22 -25.11
N LEU A 151 10.56 8.70 -23.91
CA LEU A 151 10.34 7.28 -23.66
C LEU A 151 8.94 7.01 -23.13
N LEU A 152 8.33 5.95 -23.65
CA LEU A 152 7.01 5.48 -23.30
C LEU A 152 7.04 3.99 -22.96
N TRP A 153 6.44 3.60 -21.87
CA TRP A 153 6.11 2.22 -21.55
C TRP A 153 4.61 1.97 -21.76
N VAL A 154 4.29 0.93 -22.52
CA VAL A 154 2.91 0.48 -22.81
C VAL A 154 2.83 -1.01 -22.54
N ASP A 155 2.00 -1.41 -21.60
CA ASP A 155 1.88 -2.78 -21.10
C ASP A 155 1.63 -3.80 -22.24
N ARG A 156 0.62 -3.54 -23.07
CA ARG A 156 0.19 -4.44 -24.16
C ARG A 156 1.28 -4.71 -25.20
N GLN A 157 2.24 -3.79 -25.36
CA GLN A 157 3.36 -3.94 -26.27
C GLN A 157 4.66 -4.38 -25.59
N SER A 158 4.88 -3.95 -24.34
CA SER A 158 6.10 -4.26 -23.58
C SER A 158 6.07 -5.69 -22.99
N ILE A 159 4.86 -6.17 -22.65
CA ILE A 159 4.64 -7.48 -22.04
C ILE A 159 4.20 -8.48 -23.10
N PRO A 160 4.78 -9.69 -23.17
CA PRO A 160 4.27 -10.76 -24.03
C PRO A 160 2.83 -11.12 -23.65
N GLN A 161 1.92 -11.16 -24.63
CA GLN A 161 0.52 -11.46 -24.39
C GLN A 161 0.20 -12.95 -24.53
N LYS A 162 0.90 -13.64 -25.45
CA LYS A 162 0.71 -15.08 -25.64
C LYS A 162 1.19 -15.85 -24.41
N GLU A 163 0.38 -16.76 -23.94
CA GLU A 163 0.65 -17.63 -22.79
C GLU A 163 0.32 -19.07 -23.17
N CYS A 164 1.13 -20.00 -22.69
CA CYS A 164 0.82 -21.42 -22.81
C CYS A 164 -0.23 -21.80 -21.75
N LYS A 165 -1.08 -22.76 -22.09
CA LYS A 165 -2.15 -23.23 -21.17
C LYS A 165 -1.58 -24.04 -19.98
N VAL A 166 -0.39 -24.59 -20.12
CA VAL A 166 0.26 -25.43 -19.11
C VAL A 166 1.55 -24.77 -18.65
N ASP A 167 1.97 -25.08 -17.43
CA ASP A 167 3.19 -24.63 -16.81
C ASP A 167 4.39 -24.79 -17.76
N CYS A 168 4.86 -23.66 -18.24
CA CYS A 168 5.88 -23.70 -19.27
C CYS A 168 7.11 -22.88 -18.87
N SER A 169 8.26 -23.45 -19.18
CA SER A 169 9.56 -22.81 -18.99
C SER A 169 9.94 -21.79 -20.08
N HIS A 170 9.04 -21.48 -21.02
CA HIS A 170 9.31 -20.60 -22.14
C HIS A 170 9.72 -19.19 -21.66
N LYS A 171 10.71 -18.63 -22.34
CA LYS A 171 11.25 -17.29 -22.03
C LYS A 171 10.16 -16.19 -22.03
N THR A 172 9.17 -16.29 -22.93
CA THR A 172 8.05 -15.36 -23.04
C THR A 172 7.12 -15.43 -21.83
N CYS A 173 6.77 -16.63 -21.37
CA CYS A 173 5.90 -16.83 -20.20
C CYS A 173 6.61 -16.41 -18.91
N LYS A 174 7.89 -16.76 -18.73
CA LYS A 174 8.71 -16.25 -17.60
C LYS A 174 8.77 -14.74 -17.58
N ARG A 175 8.88 -14.09 -18.75
CA ARG A 175 8.89 -12.63 -18.86
C ARG A 175 7.52 -12.02 -18.51
N LYS A 176 6.41 -12.61 -18.96
CA LYS A 176 5.06 -12.17 -18.61
C LYS A 176 4.86 -12.25 -17.09
N ARG A 177 5.17 -13.38 -16.46
CA ARG A 177 5.11 -13.54 -15.01
C ARG A 177 5.96 -12.49 -14.28
N ALA A 178 7.20 -12.28 -14.72
CA ALA A 178 8.06 -11.25 -14.13
C ALA A 178 7.47 -9.84 -14.25
N ALA A 179 6.85 -9.52 -15.38
CA ALA A 179 6.18 -8.23 -15.58
C ALA A 179 5.01 -8.06 -14.61
N MET A 180 4.13 -9.04 -14.48
CA MET A 180 2.98 -9.00 -13.58
C MET A 180 3.41 -8.83 -12.11
N GLN A 181 4.48 -9.51 -11.69
CA GLN A 181 5.02 -9.43 -10.32
C GLN A 181 5.77 -8.13 -10.00
N THR A 182 6.03 -7.28 -10.99
CA THR A 182 6.80 -6.04 -10.83
C THR A 182 6.16 -4.82 -11.49
N MET A 183 4.92 -4.94 -11.94
CA MET A 183 4.21 -3.84 -12.61
C MET A 183 4.03 -2.64 -11.69
N ASP A 184 3.85 -2.86 -10.39
CA ASP A 184 3.84 -1.81 -9.37
C ASP A 184 5.08 -0.91 -9.46
N LEU A 185 6.24 -1.50 -9.67
CA LEU A 185 7.50 -0.77 -9.73
C LEU A 185 7.64 0.04 -11.02
N VAL A 186 7.04 -0.37 -12.14
CA VAL A 186 7.03 0.42 -13.37
C VAL A 186 6.33 1.77 -13.12
N TYR A 187 5.12 1.74 -12.58
CA TYR A 187 4.36 2.97 -12.28
C TYR A 187 4.99 3.78 -11.14
N LYS A 188 5.57 3.12 -10.15
CA LYS A 188 6.26 3.77 -9.02
C LYS A 188 7.52 4.52 -9.46
N TRP A 189 8.31 3.94 -10.37
CA TRP A 189 9.58 4.51 -10.83
C TRP A 189 9.42 5.47 -12.01
N SER A 190 8.34 5.37 -12.78
CA SER A 190 8.01 6.40 -13.76
C SER A 190 7.82 7.76 -13.10
N ASP A 191 8.41 8.81 -13.69
CA ASP A 191 8.17 10.20 -13.26
C ASP A 191 6.87 10.75 -13.86
N HIS A 192 6.37 10.12 -14.92
CA HIS A 192 5.18 10.54 -15.66
C HIS A 192 4.19 9.37 -15.88
N PRO A 193 3.62 8.77 -14.82
CA PRO A 193 2.50 7.87 -15.00
C PRO A 193 1.25 8.65 -15.40
N ILE A 194 0.60 8.22 -16.48
CA ILE A 194 -0.63 8.85 -16.97
C ILE A 194 -1.74 7.82 -17.13
N ALA A 195 -2.99 8.25 -16.92
CA ALA A 195 -4.19 7.48 -17.16
C ALA A 195 -5.02 8.15 -18.25
N LEU A 196 -5.35 7.40 -19.31
CA LEU A 196 -6.17 7.89 -20.41
C LEU A 196 -7.62 7.51 -20.18
N LEU A 197 -8.44 8.47 -19.74
CA LEU A 197 -9.88 8.30 -19.62
C LEU A 197 -10.52 8.48 -21.01
N GLU A 198 -11.60 7.77 -21.25
CA GLU A 198 -12.35 7.85 -22.50
C GLU A 198 -13.41 8.97 -22.49
N ASN A 199 -13.74 9.48 -21.30
CA ASN A 199 -14.62 10.64 -21.16
C ASN A 199 -14.18 11.80 -22.04
N HIS A 200 -15.18 12.55 -22.53
CA HIS A 200 -14.98 13.76 -23.32
C HIS A 200 -15.76 14.93 -22.70
N MET A 201 -15.05 15.95 -22.28
CA MET A 201 -15.64 17.17 -21.72
C MET A 201 -16.06 18.11 -22.89
N CYS A 202 -17.37 18.34 -23.04
CA CYS A 202 -17.89 19.19 -24.11
C CYS A 202 -18.53 20.48 -23.58
N SER A 203 -18.86 20.54 -22.28
CA SER A 203 -19.64 21.64 -21.72
C SER A 203 -18.79 22.61 -20.94
N LEU A 204 -18.89 23.90 -21.23
CA LEU A 204 -18.25 24.97 -20.44
C LEU A 204 -18.79 25.00 -18.99
N SER A 205 -20.07 24.70 -18.82
CA SER A 205 -20.68 24.58 -17.49
C SER A 205 -19.98 23.48 -16.66
N ASP A 206 -19.79 22.29 -17.26
CA ASP A 206 -19.14 21.16 -16.58
C ASP A 206 -17.66 21.44 -16.27
N LEU A 207 -16.94 22.07 -17.20
CA LEU A 207 -15.57 22.50 -16.95
C LEU A 207 -15.50 23.47 -15.76
N THR A 208 -16.43 24.42 -15.66
CA THR A 208 -16.49 25.40 -14.57
C THR A 208 -16.80 24.72 -13.22
N VAL A 209 -17.73 23.76 -13.23
CA VAL A 209 -18.04 22.92 -12.07
C VAL A 209 -16.80 22.11 -11.64
N LEU A 210 -16.11 21.50 -12.59
CA LEU A 210 -14.90 20.73 -12.31
C LEU A 210 -13.78 21.59 -11.69
N VAL A 211 -13.58 22.83 -12.20
CA VAL A 211 -12.66 23.81 -11.62
C VAL A 211 -13.02 24.10 -10.16
N THR A 212 -14.31 24.30 -9.90
CA THR A 212 -14.80 24.62 -8.56
C THR A 212 -14.58 23.47 -7.57
N VAL A 213 -14.82 22.22 -8.03
CA VAL A 213 -14.53 21.00 -7.25
C VAL A 213 -13.04 20.89 -6.97
N LEU A 214 -12.18 20.92 -8.00
CA LEU A 214 -10.74 20.70 -7.86
C LEU A 214 -10.04 21.79 -7.04
N LYS A 215 -10.56 23.01 -7.01
CA LYS A 215 -10.12 24.08 -6.10
C LYS A 215 -10.64 23.93 -4.68
N GLY A 216 -11.53 22.94 -4.43
CA GLY A 216 -12.11 22.67 -3.11
C GLY A 216 -13.02 23.76 -2.59
N LYS A 217 -13.61 24.61 -3.47
CA LYS A 217 -14.43 25.77 -3.08
C LYS A 217 -15.79 25.39 -2.48
N LEU A 218 -16.32 24.22 -2.85
CA LEU A 218 -17.64 23.75 -2.40
C LEU A 218 -17.67 23.29 -0.93
N VAL A 219 -16.51 23.00 -0.33
CA VAL A 219 -16.44 22.31 0.94
C VAL A 219 -15.53 23.04 1.94
N LYS A 220 -16.09 23.40 3.10
CA LYS A 220 -15.33 23.79 4.29
C LYS A 220 -15.06 22.57 5.17
N GLY A 221 -13.93 22.55 5.85
CA GLY A 221 -13.58 21.53 6.82
C GLY A 221 -12.10 21.19 6.81
N ASN A 222 -11.67 20.56 7.90
CA ASN A 222 -10.28 20.19 8.09
C ASN A 222 -10.15 18.66 8.04
N GLY A 223 -9.24 18.15 7.21
CA GLY A 223 -8.94 16.71 7.14
C GLY A 223 -8.46 16.10 8.47
N LYS A 224 -8.03 16.90 9.45
CA LYS A 224 -7.66 16.42 10.78
C LYS A 224 -8.86 15.98 11.62
N THR A 225 -9.95 16.73 11.54
CA THR A 225 -11.21 16.44 12.29
C THR A 225 -12.16 15.55 11.51
N ARG A 226 -11.92 15.37 10.20
CA ARG A 226 -12.81 14.66 9.26
C ARG A 226 -14.26 15.17 9.24
N HIS A 227 -14.48 16.37 9.74
CA HIS A 227 -15.76 17.06 9.65
C HIS A 227 -15.75 17.94 8.40
N PHE A 228 -16.56 17.58 7.44
CA PHE A 228 -16.75 18.34 6.20
C PHE A 228 -18.19 18.80 6.10
N ARG A 229 -18.37 20.05 5.67
CA ARG A 229 -19.68 20.65 5.41
C ARG A 229 -19.63 21.46 4.12
N LEU A 230 -20.75 21.71 3.50
CA LEU A 230 -20.81 22.62 2.37
C LEU A 230 -20.32 24.02 2.77
N SER A 231 -19.67 24.70 1.84
CA SER A 231 -19.29 26.10 2.04
C SER A 231 -20.56 26.96 2.10
N GLU A 232 -20.56 27.98 2.93
CA GLU A 232 -21.68 28.92 3.05
C GLU A 232 -21.98 29.65 1.73
N ALA A 233 -20.96 29.82 0.89
CA ALA A 233 -21.07 30.40 -0.45
C ALA A 233 -21.56 29.42 -1.52
N SER A 234 -21.85 28.15 -1.15
CA SER A 234 -22.23 27.11 -2.10
C SER A 234 -23.63 26.59 -1.82
N SER A 235 -24.45 26.53 -2.84
CA SER A 235 -25.81 25.96 -2.76
C SER A 235 -25.78 24.43 -2.82
N LEU A 236 -26.79 23.78 -2.27
CA LEU A 236 -26.96 22.32 -2.38
C LEU A 236 -27.08 21.90 -3.86
N ASN A 237 -27.73 22.71 -4.69
CA ASN A 237 -27.90 22.45 -6.13
C ASN A 237 -26.53 22.42 -6.86
N GLU A 238 -25.62 23.35 -6.57
CA GLU A 238 -24.25 23.35 -7.14
C GLU A 238 -23.48 22.10 -6.70
N ALA A 239 -23.58 21.71 -5.44
CA ALA A 239 -22.95 20.50 -4.93
C ALA A 239 -23.53 19.22 -5.55
N GLN A 240 -24.83 19.18 -5.85
CA GLN A 240 -25.47 18.08 -6.56
C GLN A 240 -25.03 18.02 -8.04
N LYS A 241 -24.91 19.17 -8.73
CA LYS A 241 -24.34 19.22 -10.09
C LYS A 241 -22.91 18.71 -10.11
N ALA A 242 -22.09 19.10 -9.11
CA ALA A 242 -20.75 18.62 -8.96
C ALA A 242 -20.69 17.10 -8.71
N LEU A 243 -21.57 16.55 -7.89
CA LEU A 243 -21.67 15.10 -7.66
C LEU A 243 -22.05 14.35 -8.96
N LYS A 244 -23.01 14.86 -9.73
CA LYS A 244 -23.39 14.28 -11.04
C LYS A 244 -22.21 14.24 -12.00
N LEU A 245 -21.43 15.31 -12.07
CA LEU A 245 -20.22 15.36 -12.91
C LEU A 245 -19.16 14.35 -12.45
N LEU A 246 -18.93 14.24 -11.12
CA LEU A 246 -18.01 13.23 -10.59
C LEU A 246 -18.47 11.81 -10.94
N ILE A 247 -19.77 11.52 -10.85
CA ILE A 247 -20.34 10.22 -11.23
C ILE A 247 -20.06 9.95 -12.71
N ALA A 248 -20.32 10.90 -13.60
CA ALA A 248 -20.04 10.74 -15.02
C ALA A 248 -18.56 10.46 -15.32
N ILE A 249 -17.64 11.10 -14.59
CA ILE A 249 -16.19 10.84 -14.73
C ILE A 249 -15.81 9.44 -14.24
N ILE A 250 -16.37 8.98 -13.13
CA ILE A 250 -16.01 7.66 -12.56
C ILE A 250 -16.74 6.49 -13.22
N GLU A 251 -17.72 6.73 -14.08
CA GLU A 251 -18.36 5.72 -14.92
C GLU A 251 -17.47 5.30 -16.11
N ASP A 252 -16.38 6.01 -16.34
CA ASP A 252 -15.37 5.60 -17.32
C ASP A 252 -14.84 4.20 -17.01
N ARG A 253 -14.72 3.37 -18.03
CA ARG A 253 -14.26 1.98 -17.93
C ARG A 253 -12.89 1.84 -17.25
N TRP A 254 -12.05 2.87 -17.30
CA TRP A 254 -10.77 2.89 -16.61
C TRP A 254 -10.92 2.65 -15.11
N TRP A 255 -11.97 3.17 -14.49
CA TRP A 255 -12.20 3.02 -13.04
C TRP A 255 -12.66 1.62 -12.62
N THR A 256 -13.25 0.84 -13.54
CA THR A 256 -13.85 -0.46 -13.19
C THR A 256 -12.84 -1.60 -13.11
N ARG A 257 -11.66 -1.46 -13.71
CA ARG A 257 -10.68 -2.54 -13.83
C ARG A 257 -9.76 -2.65 -12.62
N ALA A 258 -9.44 -3.89 -12.21
CA ALA A 258 -8.53 -4.15 -11.10
C ALA A 258 -7.09 -3.72 -11.39
N TRP A 259 -6.60 -3.91 -12.64
CA TRP A 259 -5.26 -3.49 -13.03
C TRP A 259 -5.08 -1.97 -13.00
N THR A 260 -6.01 -1.20 -13.56
CA THR A 260 -5.94 0.27 -13.54
C THR A 260 -6.05 0.85 -12.13
N PHE A 261 -6.82 0.18 -11.26
CA PHE A 261 -6.83 0.51 -9.83
C PHE A 261 -5.42 0.37 -9.22
N GLN A 262 -4.74 -0.77 -9.46
CA GLN A 262 -3.36 -0.98 -8.98
C GLN A 262 -2.41 0.08 -9.51
N GLU A 263 -2.46 0.40 -10.80
CA GLU A 263 -1.61 1.38 -11.47
C GLU A 263 -1.76 2.76 -10.84
N ASN A 264 -3.01 3.21 -10.67
CA ASN A 264 -3.33 4.46 -9.99
C ASN A 264 -2.90 4.47 -8.52
N TYR A 265 -3.19 3.38 -7.80
CA TYR A 265 -2.90 3.25 -6.38
C TYR A 265 -1.41 3.35 -6.09
N VAL A 266 -0.58 2.71 -6.91
CA VAL A 266 0.88 2.69 -6.74
C VAL A 266 1.53 4.00 -7.21
N ALA A 267 1.06 4.57 -8.33
CA ALA A 267 1.56 5.83 -8.85
C ALA A 267 1.15 7.04 -8.00
N TRP A 268 -0.05 6.99 -7.43
CA TRP A 268 -0.65 7.99 -6.52
C TRP A 268 -0.45 9.44 -6.95
N ARG A 269 0.36 10.23 -6.19
CA ARG A 269 0.59 11.66 -6.44
C ARG A 269 1.22 11.95 -7.81
N LYS A 270 1.91 10.98 -8.38
CA LYS A 270 2.51 11.14 -9.70
C LYS A 270 1.47 10.95 -10.82
N MET A 271 0.46 10.10 -10.61
CA MET A 271 -0.55 9.79 -11.62
C MET A 271 -1.28 11.04 -12.08
N THR A 272 -1.34 11.22 -13.41
CA THR A 272 -2.08 12.28 -14.07
C THR A 272 -3.20 11.67 -14.91
N LEU A 273 -4.44 12.02 -14.60
CA LEU A 273 -5.63 11.65 -15.38
C LEU A 273 -5.73 12.59 -16.58
N LEU A 274 -5.86 12.04 -17.79
CA LEU A 274 -6.07 12.77 -19.02
C LEU A 274 -7.52 12.57 -19.46
N ILE A 275 -8.27 13.67 -19.55
CA ILE A 275 -9.66 13.71 -20.04
C ILE A 275 -9.67 14.61 -21.26
N ARG A 276 -10.13 14.10 -22.39
CA ARG A 276 -10.28 14.91 -23.61
C ARG A 276 -11.33 16.00 -23.42
N HIS A 277 -11.15 17.10 -24.13
CA HIS A 277 -12.14 18.18 -24.18
C HIS A 277 -12.30 18.72 -25.59
N SER A 278 -13.45 19.35 -25.86
CA SER A 278 -13.75 20.03 -27.11
C SER A 278 -12.84 21.24 -27.31
N ALA A 279 -12.55 21.56 -28.58
CA ALA A 279 -11.60 22.61 -28.93
C ALA A 279 -12.02 24.02 -28.43
N ASP A 280 -13.32 24.29 -28.35
CA ASP A 280 -13.91 25.51 -27.81
C ASP A 280 -13.59 25.75 -26.31
N LEU A 281 -13.29 24.71 -25.57
CA LEU A 281 -12.93 24.82 -24.18
C LEU A 281 -11.42 25.12 -23.92
N GLU A 282 -10.58 25.07 -24.96
CA GLU A 282 -9.12 25.22 -24.81
C GLU A 282 -8.73 26.57 -24.17
N THR A 283 -9.40 27.68 -24.58
CA THR A 283 -9.13 29.00 -24.00
C THR A 283 -9.42 29.00 -22.48
N ARG A 284 -10.59 28.50 -22.10
CA ARG A 284 -10.99 28.44 -20.67
C ARG A 284 -10.11 27.50 -19.87
N LYS A 285 -9.66 26.40 -20.44
CA LYS A 285 -8.69 25.49 -19.82
C LYS A 285 -7.37 26.19 -19.54
N ARG A 286 -6.84 27.00 -20.46
CA ARG A 286 -5.57 27.75 -20.30
C ARG A 286 -5.61 28.72 -19.13
N GLU A 287 -6.75 29.34 -18.86
CA GLU A 287 -6.94 30.17 -17.65
C GLU A 287 -6.75 29.39 -16.34
N HIS A 288 -6.85 28.05 -16.42
CA HIS A 288 -6.71 27.12 -15.31
C HIS A 288 -5.57 26.13 -15.53
N SER A 289 -4.49 26.51 -16.22
CA SER A 289 -3.35 25.67 -16.56
C SER A 289 -2.68 25.04 -15.33
N ALA A 290 -2.71 25.68 -14.18
CA ALA A 290 -2.23 25.11 -12.92
C ALA A 290 -3.01 23.85 -12.45
N LEU A 291 -4.29 23.69 -12.88
CA LEU A 291 -5.11 22.52 -12.60
C LEU A 291 -5.03 21.49 -13.71
N PHE A 292 -5.02 21.95 -14.96
CA PHE A 292 -5.24 21.12 -16.15
C PHE A 292 -4.01 20.93 -17.04
N GLY A 293 -2.88 21.54 -16.67
CA GLY A 293 -1.68 21.46 -17.48
C GLY A 293 -1.79 22.18 -18.81
N VAL A 294 -0.80 21.92 -19.69
CA VAL A 294 -0.61 22.62 -20.95
C VAL A 294 -0.82 21.75 -22.21
N VAL A 295 -1.15 20.47 -22.03
CA VAL A 295 -1.31 19.52 -23.15
C VAL A 295 -2.57 19.90 -23.95
N PRO A 296 -2.47 20.25 -25.23
CA PRO A 296 -3.64 20.68 -26.02
C PRO A 296 -4.72 19.58 -26.05
N GLY A 297 -5.99 19.95 -26.00
CA GLY A 297 -7.12 19.02 -26.08
C GLY A 297 -7.28 18.05 -24.88
N GLU A 298 -6.44 18.16 -23.84
CA GLU A 298 -6.48 17.29 -22.67
C GLU A 298 -6.55 18.09 -21.35
N LEU A 299 -7.42 17.69 -20.46
CA LEU A 299 -7.40 18.10 -19.05
C LEU A 299 -6.49 17.15 -18.28
N CYS A 300 -5.31 17.61 -17.88
CA CYS A 300 -4.32 16.84 -17.14
C CYS A 300 -4.53 17.04 -15.64
N ILE A 301 -5.31 16.19 -15.00
CA ILE A 301 -5.71 16.34 -13.58
C ILE A 301 -4.83 15.44 -12.72
N LYS A 302 -4.27 15.97 -11.64
CA LYS A 302 -3.57 15.14 -10.65
C LYS A 302 -4.55 14.23 -9.92
N SER A 303 -4.30 12.92 -9.99
CA SER A 303 -5.19 11.90 -9.45
C SER A 303 -5.42 12.08 -7.94
N ASP A 304 -4.37 12.41 -7.17
CA ASP A 304 -4.50 12.65 -5.72
C ASP A 304 -5.41 13.84 -5.41
N ASN A 305 -5.36 14.92 -6.20
CA ASN A 305 -6.27 16.05 -6.04
C ASN A 305 -7.72 15.67 -6.37
N PHE A 306 -7.92 14.92 -7.46
CA PHE A 306 -9.26 14.43 -7.84
C PHE A 306 -9.87 13.58 -6.70
N HIS A 307 -9.17 12.56 -6.24
CA HIS A 307 -9.60 11.70 -5.13
C HIS A 307 -9.89 12.50 -3.85
N HIS A 308 -9.00 13.44 -3.51
CA HIS A 308 -9.15 14.26 -2.31
C HIS A 308 -10.40 15.11 -2.34
N GLN A 309 -10.64 15.85 -3.43
CA GLN A 309 -11.77 16.77 -3.53
C GLN A 309 -13.09 16.01 -3.71
N ALA A 310 -13.10 14.93 -4.50
CA ALA A 310 -14.28 14.07 -4.64
C ALA A 310 -14.71 13.49 -3.29
N THR A 311 -13.74 12.98 -2.49
CA THR A 311 -14.03 12.44 -1.15
C THR A 311 -14.58 13.52 -0.21
N ARG A 312 -13.96 14.72 -0.19
CA ARG A 312 -14.43 15.83 0.65
C ARG A 312 -15.86 16.23 0.30
N LEU A 313 -16.17 16.35 -0.98
CA LEU A 313 -17.53 16.70 -1.43
C LEU A 313 -18.54 15.62 -0.99
N CYS A 314 -18.24 14.37 -1.22
CA CYS A 314 -19.10 13.26 -0.83
C CYS A 314 -19.32 13.20 0.69
N LEU A 315 -18.28 13.43 1.49
CA LEU A 315 -18.41 13.48 2.94
C LEU A 315 -19.26 14.66 3.42
N ALA A 316 -19.15 15.83 2.78
CA ALA A 316 -19.97 17.00 3.07
C ALA A 316 -21.44 16.80 2.68
N LEU A 317 -21.70 15.97 1.66
CA LEU A 317 -23.06 15.65 1.19
C LEU A 317 -23.74 14.48 1.94
N ARG A 318 -23.03 13.72 2.76
CA ARG A 318 -23.60 12.59 3.50
C ARG A 318 -24.88 12.91 4.32
N PRO A 319 -24.95 14.07 5.03
CA PRO A 319 -26.15 14.41 5.80
C PRO A 319 -27.41 14.53 4.94
N TYR A 320 -27.26 14.86 3.67
CA TYR A 320 -28.38 15.05 2.73
C TYR A 320 -28.85 13.75 2.06
N LYS A 321 -28.21 12.60 2.34
CA LYS A 321 -28.58 11.25 1.85
C LYS A 321 -28.75 11.16 0.31
N ILE A 322 -27.94 11.88 -0.46
CA ILE A 322 -28.04 11.96 -1.91
C ILE A 322 -27.53 10.66 -2.54
N LYS A 323 -28.29 10.14 -3.53
CA LYS A 323 -27.90 8.95 -4.31
C LYS A 323 -26.58 9.20 -5.08
N GLY A 324 -25.72 8.18 -5.16
CA GLY A 324 -24.45 8.23 -5.88
C GLY A 324 -23.22 8.56 -5.03
N ILE A 325 -23.39 9.07 -3.80
CA ILE A 325 -22.27 9.36 -2.90
C ILE A 325 -21.38 8.12 -2.69
N ASN A 326 -21.99 6.97 -2.40
CA ASN A 326 -21.25 5.73 -2.15
C ASN A 326 -20.57 5.21 -3.43
N GLN A 327 -21.15 5.44 -4.60
CA GLN A 327 -20.53 5.10 -5.89
C GLN A 327 -19.20 5.84 -6.06
N VAL A 328 -19.19 7.17 -5.82
CA VAL A 328 -17.95 7.97 -5.89
C VAL A 328 -16.94 7.55 -4.81
N LEU A 329 -17.38 7.33 -3.56
CA LEU A 329 -16.48 6.94 -2.47
C LEU A 329 -15.86 5.56 -2.68
N ASN A 330 -16.61 4.60 -3.22
CA ASN A 330 -16.12 3.25 -3.50
C ASN A 330 -15.16 3.20 -4.70
N THR A 331 -15.30 4.12 -5.66
CA THR A 331 -14.50 4.14 -6.89
C THR A 331 -13.29 5.06 -6.77
N ALA A 332 -13.48 6.28 -6.29
CA ALA A 332 -12.48 7.34 -6.23
C ALA A 332 -12.26 7.90 -4.81
N GLY A 333 -12.61 7.16 -3.77
CA GLY A 333 -12.44 7.59 -2.39
C GLY A 333 -10.99 7.63 -1.93
N GLU A 334 -10.62 8.66 -1.18
CA GLU A 334 -9.30 8.76 -0.55
C GLU A 334 -9.27 8.05 0.79
N TYR A 335 -8.51 6.96 0.91
CA TYR A 335 -8.45 6.12 2.10
C TYR A 335 -8.07 6.88 3.38
N ARG A 336 -7.21 7.90 3.30
CA ARG A 336 -6.84 8.71 4.46
C ARG A 336 -8.02 9.42 5.11
N LEU A 337 -9.01 9.78 4.32
CA LEU A 337 -10.23 10.44 4.80
C LEU A 337 -11.31 9.43 5.21
N LEU A 338 -11.31 8.25 4.59
CA LEU A 338 -12.35 7.24 4.79
C LEU A 338 -12.02 6.26 5.91
N LEU A 339 -10.78 5.80 5.99
CA LEU A 339 -10.39 4.76 6.94
C LEU A 339 -9.95 5.35 8.28
N GLN A 340 -10.31 4.67 9.35
CA GLN A 340 -9.76 4.97 10.67
C GLN A 340 -8.25 4.70 10.68
N SER A 341 -7.51 5.46 11.48
CA SER A 341 -6.05 5.33 11.57
C SER A 341 -5.59 4.01 12.18
N SER A 342 -6.48 3.34 12.90
CA SER A 342 -6.24 2.07 13.57
C SER A 342 -6.43 0.83 12.69
N ASN A 343 -6.98 0.98 11.48
CA ASN A 343 -7.30 -0.16 10.62
C ASN A 343 -6.17 -0.42 9.62
N SER A 344 -5.88 -1.70 9.35
CA SER A 344 -5.06 -2.11 8.23
C SER A 344 -5.73 -1.74 6.89
N MET A 345 -4.93 -1.24 5.96
CA MET A 345 -5.43 -0.95 4.61
C MET A 345 -5.52 -2.18 3.72
N THR A 346 -4.85 -3.27 4.08
CA THR A 346 -4.80 -4.49 3.27
C THR A 346 -6.18 -5.05 3.00
N ALA A 347 -7.02 -5.21 4.03
CA ALA A 347 -8.38 -5.71 3.87
C ALA A 347 -9.23 -4.80 2.95
N GLN A 348 -9.06 -3.49 3.03
CA GLN A 348 -9.77 -2.55 2.15
C GLN A 348 -9.29 -2.64 0.71
N VAL A 349 -7.98 -2.75 0.48
CA VAL A 349 -7.38 -2.94 -0.85
C VAL A 349 -7.91 -4.23 -1.50
N ILE A 350 -7.94 -5.34 -0.76
CA ILE A 350 -8.47 -6.61 -1.23
C ILE A 350 -9.94 -6.46 -1.63
N SER A 351 -10.76 -5.91 -0.75
CA SER A 351 -12.19 -5.68 -1.01
C SER A 351 -12.44 -4.76 -2.23
N ASP A 352 -11.56 -3.78 -2.46
CA ASP A 352 -11.66 -2.89 -3.62
C ASP A 352 -11.27 -3.58 -4.93
N ILE A 353 -10.32 -4.52 -4.88
CA ILE A 353 -9.93 -5.33 -6.04
C ILE A 353 -11.01 -6.36 -6.39
N GLU A 354 -11.62 -6.99 -5.38
CA GLU A 354 -12.70 -7.97 -5.57
C GLU A 354 -13.93 -7.38 -6.28
N ARG A 355 -14.20 -6.09 -6.07
CA ARG A 355 -15.33 -5.40 -6.71
C ARG A 355 -15.06 -4.92 -8.13
N ARG A 356 -13.86 -5.13 -8.66
CA ARG A 356 -13.45 -4.64 -9.98
C ARG A 356 -13.37 -5.75 -11.01
N ASP A 357 -13.59 -5.36 -12.26
CA ASP A 357 -13.50 -6.26 -13.39
C ASP A 357 -12.08 -6.78 -13.56
N ILE A 358 -11.96 -8.07 -13.77
CA ILE A 358 -10.71 -8.77 -13.99
C ILE A 358 -10.90 -9.85 -15.06
N GLY A 359 -9.99 -9.92 -16.01
CA GLY A 359 -10.09 -10.92 -17.10
C GLY A 359 -9.71 -12.34 -16.64
N ARG A 360 -8.85 -12.47 -15.65
CA ARG A 360 -8.43 -13.75 -15.06
C ARG A 360 -8.42 -13.62 -13.54
N ALA A 361 -9.13 -14.48 -12.85
CA ALA A 361 -9.24 -14.44 -11.39
C ALA A 361 -7.86 -14.53 -10.70
N LEU A 362 -6.95 -15.36 -11.21
CA LEU A 362 -5.56 -15.50 -10.72
C LEU A 362 -4.75 -14.21 -10.72
N ASP A 363 -5.10 -13.23 -11.55
CA ASP A 363 -4.43 -11.93 -11.58
C ASP A 363 -4.65 -11.13 -10.28
N ARG A 364 -5.65 -11.48 -9.46
CA ARG A 364 -5.85 -10.86 -8.14
C ARG A 364 -4.64 -11.00 -7.24
N VAL A 365 -3.94 -12.14 -7.28
CA VAL A 365 -2.76 -12.39 -6.45
C VAL A 365 -1.64 -11.38 -6.72
N PRO A 366 -1.11 -11.22 -7.95
CA PRO A 366 -0.09 -10.22 -8.23
C PRO A 366 -0.60 -8.77 -8.06
N ILE A 367 -1.88 -8.46 -8.35
CA ILE A 367 -2.46 -7.13 -8.15
C ILE A 367 -2.45 -6.74 -6.67
N ILE A 368 -2.94 -7.62 -5.78
CA ILE A 368 -2.94 -7.40 -4.33
C ILE A 368 -1.50 -7.26 -3.83
N ALA A 369 -0.61 -8.15 -4.25
CA ALA A 369 0.79 -8.11 -3.87
C ALA A 369 1.46 -6.79 -4.28
N ASN A 370 1.14 -6.28 -5.45
CA ASN A 370 1.63 -5.01 -6.00
C ASN A 370 1.08 -3.83 -5.20
N CYS A 371 -0.23 -3.77 -4.96
CA CYS A 371 -0.86 -2.72 -4.15
C CYS A 371 -0.31 -2.69 -2.73
N CYS A 372 -0.19 -3.84 -2.09
CA CYS A 372 0.33 -3.98 -0.73
C CYS A 372 1.87 -3.89 -0.66
N GLN A 373 2.56 -3.74 -1.80
CA GLN A 373 4.02 -3.68 -1.91
C GLN A 373 4.72 -4.85 -1.19
N TYR A 374 4.16 -6.04 -1.32
CA TYR A 374 4.71 -7.24 -0.72
C TYR A 374 6.06 -7.61 -1.34
N SER A 375 7.01 -8.03 -0.53
CA SER A 375 8.32 -8.50 -1.01
C SER A 375 8.33 -10.00 -1.26
N VAL A 376 7.50 -10.75 -0.57
CA VAL A 376 7.25 -12.17 -0.83
C VAL A 376 6.12 -12.27 -1.83
N ARG A 377 6.32 -13.05 -2.86
CA ARG A 377 5.36 -13.34 -3.93
C ARG A 377 5.09 -14.83 -3.97
N LEU A 378 4.03 -15.23 -4.63
CA LEU A 378 3.76 -16.62 -4.95
C LEU A 378 4.04 -16.85 -6.43
N ASP A 379 4.79 -17.90 -6.77
CA ASP A 379 4.98 -18.34 -8.15
C ASP A 379 3.81 -19.23 -8.57
N THR A 380 2.72 -18.59 -8.99
CA THR A 380 1.49 -19.25 -9.42
C THR A 380 1.63 -19.96 -10.78
N GLY A 381 2.84 -20.01 -11.35
CA GLY A 381 3.10 -20.62 -12.65
C GLY A 381 3.57 -22.07 -12.60
N SER A 382 4.04 -22.56 -11.46
CA SER A 382 4.62 -23.91 -11.34
C SER A 382 3.67 -24.95 -10.74
N GLN A 383 2.73 -24.52 -9.92
CA GLN A 383 1.61 -25.33 -9.41
C GLN A 383 0.40 -24.41 -9.26
N GLN A 384 -0.73 -24.80 -9.81
CA GLN A 384 -1.98 -24.09 -9.53
C GLN A 384 -2.21 -24.14 -8.02
N ALA A 385 -2.22 -22.97 -7.37
CA ALA A 385 -2.64 -22.92 -5.97
C ALA A 385 -4.02 -23.58 -5.87
N PRO A 386 -4.23 -24.50 -4.95
CA PRO A 386 -5.50 -25.25 -4.85
C PRO A 386 -6.69 -24.30 -4.66
N SER A 387 -6.47 -23.14 -4.08
CA SER A 387 -7.46 -22.11 -3.77
C SER A 387 -6.87 -20.74 -4.00
N LEU A 388 -7.57 -19.88 -4.75
CA LEU A 388 -7.19 -18.47 -4.98
C LEU A 388 -7.26 -17.67 -3.67
N SER A 389 -8.33 -17.88 -2.92
CA SER A 389 -8.57 -17.22 -1.63
C SER A 389 -7.48 -17.55 -0.61
N LEU A 390 -7.09 -18.84 -0.51
CA LEU A 390 -6.00 -19.24 0.38
C LEU A 390 -4.62 -18.73 -0.12
N ALA A 391 -4.41 -18.63 -1.43
CA ALA A 391 -3.21 -18.00 -1.97
C ALA A 391 -3.10 -16.53 -1.55
N ILE A 392 -4.20 -15.78 -1.58
CA ILE A 392 -4.24 -14.39 -1.09
C ILE A 392 -3.94 -14.35 0.42
N LEU A 393 -4.57 -15.21 1.22
CA LEU A 393 -4.34 -15.27 2.67
C LEU A 393 -2.90 -15.63 2.98
N ALA A 394 -2.37 -16.71 2.41
CA ALA A 394 -0.97 -17.12 2.59
C ALA A 394 0.01 -16.01 2.22
N MET A 395 -0.23 -15.34 1.09
CA MET A 395 0.61 -14.22 0.65
C MET A 395 0.58 -13.06 1.66
N CYS A 396 -0.59 -12.72 2.21
CA CYS A 396 -0.70 -11.69 3.26
C CYS A 396 0.12 -12.08 4.50
N LEU A 397 -0.05 -13.30 4.97
CA LEU A 397 0.64 -13.80 6.17
C LEU A 397 2.16 -13.89 5.96
N LEU A 398 2.62 -14.43 4.83
CA LEU A 398 4.05 -14.52 4.49
C LEU A 398 4.72 -13.14 4.37
N ASN A 399 3.95 -12.10 4.10
CA ASN A 399 4.42 -10.73 4.14
C ASN A 399 4.27 -10.05 5.50
N GLY A 400 3.84 -10.81 6.51
CA GLY A 400 3.83 -10.41 7.91
C GLY A 400 2.60 -9.63 8.35
N GLU A 401 1.48 -9.71 7.62
CA GLU A 401 0.21 -9.19 8.14
C GLU A 401 -0.08 -9.87 9.49
N ILE A 402 -0.45 -9.05 10.47
CA ILE A 402 -0.60 -9.49 11.86
C ILE A 402 -2.06 -9.87 12.09
N LEU A 403 -2.29 -11.13 12.47
CA LEU A 403 -3.60 -11.56 12.91
C LEU A 403 -3.80 -11.26 14.38
N ASP A 404 -5.03 -10.97 14.75
CA ASP A 404 -5.43 -10.84 16.15
C ASP A 404 -5.51 -12.22 16.80
N ASN A 405 -4.62 -12.47 17.74
CA ASN A 405 -4.53 -13.74 18.46
C ASN A 405 -4.68 -13.55 19.98
N ARG A 406 -5.41 -12.52 20.41
CA ARG A 406 -5.66 -12.27 21.83
C ARG A 406 -6.32 -13.48 22.48
N LEU A 407 -5.98 -13.75 23.76
CA LEU A 407 -6.64 -14.80 24.54
C LEU A 407 -8.02 -14.32 25.00
N GLY A 408 -9.03 -15.17 24.86
CA GLY A 408 -10.38 -14.89 25.35
C GLY A 408 -11.28 -14.07 24.41
N GLU A 409 -10.85 -13.78 23.18
CA GLU A 409 -11.77 -13.23 22.18
C GLU A 409 -12.86 -14.29 21.88
N PRO A 410 -14.14 -13.90 21.96
CA PRO A 410 -15.22 -14.82 21.60
C PRO A 410 -15.05 -15.18 20.12
N THR A 411 -15.15 -16.46 19.80
CA THR A 411 -15.35 -16.94 18.43
C THR A 411 -16.62 -16.31 17.89
N SER A 412 -16.51 -15.10 17.35
CA SER A 412 -17.64 -14.39 16.78
C SER A 412 -18.05 -15.07 15.47
N GLY A 413 -19.05 -15.93 15.56
CA GLY A 413 -19.72 -16.53 14.42
C GLY A 413 -18.91 -17.63 13.74
N LEU A 414 -19.59 -18.66 13.35
CA LEU A 414 -19.09 -19.77 12.59
C LEU A 414 -18.29 -19.27 11.37
N LEU A 415 -16.98 -19.50 11.38
CA LEU A 415 -16.11 -19.26 10.20
C LEU A 415 -16.60 -20.02 8.96
N SER A 416 -17.49 -20.98 9.13
CA SER A 416 -18.18 -21.69 8.05
C SER A 416 -18.80 -20.77 7.00
N GLU A 417 -19.15 -19.54 7.39
CA GLU A 417 -19.86 -18.58 6.52
C GLU A 417 -19.01 -17.36 6.10
N ILE A 418 -17.74 -17.31 6.47
CA ILE A 418 -16.89 -16.11 6.23
C ILE A 418 -15.97 -16.34 5.05
N THR A 419 -16.08 -15.50 4.01
CA THR A 419 -15.12 -15.43 2.90
C THR A 419 -13.77 -14.91 3.38
N ILE A 420 -12.69 -15.17 2.62
CA ILE A 420 -11.33 -14.73 2.98
C ILE A 420 -11.23 -13.21 3.20
N SER A 421 -11.87 -12.41 2.38
CA SER A 421 -11.84 -10.95 2.55
C SER A 421 -12.52 -10.50 3.83
N ARG A 422 -13.62 -11.15 4.22
CA ARG A 422 -14.29 -10.88 5.52
C ARG A 422 -13.44 -11.39 6.68
N CYS A 423 -12.83 -12.56 6.54
CA CYS A 423 -11.90 -13.12 7.53
C CYS A 423 -10.71 -12.16 7.76
N LEU A 424 -10.04 -11.71 6.71
CA LEU A 424 -8.95 -10.74 6.83
C LEU A 424 -9.40 -9.44 7.46
N LYS A 425 -10.59 -8.94 7.11
CA LYS A 425 -11.14 -7.71 7.71
C LYS A 425 -11.42 -7.86 9.20
N ALA A 426 -11.88 -9.03 9.64
CA ALA A 426 -12.19 -9.33 11.03
C ALA A 426 -10.95 -9.70 11.85
N GLN A 427 -10.05 -10.49 11.28
CA GLN A 427 -8.91 -11.12 11.98
C GLN A 427 -7.61 -10.34 11.88
N LEU A 428 -7.46 -9.40 10.93
CA LEU A 428 -6.28 -8.53 10.94
C LEU A 428 -6.29 -7.64 12.18
N PHE A 429 -5.16 -7.61 12.86
CA PHE A 429 -5.00 -6.80 14.06
C PHE A 429 -5.36 -5.35 13.79
N GLN A 430 -6.24 -4.81 14.60
CA GLN A 430 -6.70 -3.43 14.59
C GLN A 430 -6.15 -2.71 15.81
N GLY A 431 -6.05 -1.40 15.78
CA GLY A 431 -5.48 -0.65 16.92
C GLY A 431 -4.09 -0.11 16.66
N PHE A 432 -3.71 -0.03 15.39
CA PHE A 432 -2.46 0.61 15.01
C PHE A 432 -2.52 2.13 15.18
N TYR A 433 -1.56 2.68 15.91
CA TYR A 433 -1.38 4.12 16.06
C TYR A 433 -0.11 4.56 15.35
N ALA A 434 -0.22 4.83 14.04
CA ALA A 434 0.94 5.34 13.29
C ALA A 434 1.43 6.67 13.89
N PRO A 435 2.76 6.89 13.96
CA PRO A 435 3.32 8.15 14.39
C PRO A 435 2.76 9.32 13.60
N ARG A 436 2.32 10.39 14.28
CA ARG A 436 1.60 11.54 13.65
C ARG A 436 2.40 12.29 12.60
N SER A 437 3.74 12.24 12.69
CA SER A 437 4.64 12.89 11.71
C SER A 437 4.57 12.23 10.31
N LYS A 438 3.92 11.08 10.18
CA LYS A 438 3.77 10.36 8.93
C LYS A 438 2.35 10.32 8.41
N HIS A 439 1.81 11.46 8.07
CA HIS A 439 0.60 11.54 7.24
C HIS A 439 0.76 10.89 5.84
N ASN A 440 1.97 10.46 5.48
CA ASN A 440 2.33 9.82 4.21
C ASN A 440 2.48 8.29 4.28
N LEU A 441 2.26 7.66 5.42
CA LEU A 441 2.11 6.18 5.55
C LEU A 441 0.77 5.74 4.99
N THR A 442 0.49 6.07 3.75
CA THR A 442 -0.90 6.24 3.37
C THR A 442 -1.48 5.04 2.70
N PHE A 443 -0.65 4.19 2.14
CA PHE A 443 -1.16 3.10 1.35
C PHE A 443 -0.95 1.74 2.00
N ASN A 444 0.01 1.61 2.91
CA ASN A 444 0.27 0.42 3.69
C ASN A 444 0.34 0.77 5.17
N LYS A 445 -0.80 1.06 5.77
CA LYS A 445 -0.90 1.24 7.22
C LYS A 445 -0.83 -0.08 8.00
N GLY A 446 -0.67 -1.20 7.33
CA GLY A 446 -0.44 -2.46 7.99
C GLY A 446 0.96 -2.49 8.59
N CYS A 447 1.05 -2.58 9.90
CA CYS A 447 2.29 -2.99 10.54
C CYS A 447 2.48 -4.48 10.30
N ARG A 448 3.72 -4.91 10.09
CA ARG A 448 4.01 -6.26 9.61
C ARG A 448 5.13 -6.92 10.38
N PHE A 449 4.99 -8.21 10.58
CA PHE A 449 6.09 -9.05 11.00
C PHE A 449 7.15 -9.15 9.89
N VAL A 450 8.35 -9.61 10.27
CA VAL A 450 9.48 -9.79 9.36
C VAL A 450 10.00 -11.22 9.45
N ASP A 451 10.59 -11.71 8.35
CA ASP A 451 11.17 -13.07 8.29
C ASP A 451 10.16 -14.15 8.72
N VAL A 452 8.93 -14.02 8.20
CA VAL A 452 7.80 -14.88 8.57
C VAL A 452 7.94 -16.28 7.96
N ARG A 453 7.58 -17.28 8.75
CA ARG A 453 7.34 -18.67 8.33
C ARG A 453 6.06 -19.16 8.98
N LEU A 454 5.19 -19.76 8.18
CA LEU A 454 4.00 -20.43 8.70
C LEU A 454 4.39 -21.80 9.26
N ARG A 455 3.77 -22.18 10.37
CA ARG A 455 3.94 -23.48 11.06
C ARG A 455 2.57 -24.01 11.45
N GLU A 456 2.46 -25.27 11.72
CA GLU A 456 1.21 -25.87 12.23
C GLU A 456 0.69 -25.14 13.48
N SER A 457 1.59 -24.79 14.39
CA SER A 457 1.26 -24.12 15.65
C SER A 457 1.03 -22.61 15.56
N GLY A 458 1.37 -21.95 14.43
CA GLY A 458 1.22 -20.49 14.30
C GLY A 458 2.19 -19.83 13.33
N ILE A 459 2.35 -18.54 13.48
CA ILE A 459 3.22 -17.69 12.68
C ILE A 459 4.56 -17.50 13.42
N LEU A 460 5.63 -18.06 12.87
CA LEU A 460 6.99 -17.85 13.37
C LEU A 460 7.56 -16.57 12.73
N THR A 461 8.14 -15.70 13.57
CA THR A 461 8.78 -14.45 13.12
C THR A 461 10.01 -14.12 13.95
N LYS A 462 10.81 -13.14 13.53
CA LYS A 462 12.03 -12.69 14.22
C LYS A 462 11.94 -11.26 14.70
N GLY A 463 12.39 -11.03 15.94
CA GLY A 463 12.43 -9.68 16.51
C GLY A 463 13.15 -9.64 17.84
N HIS A 464 12.91 -8.56 18.58
CA HIS A 464 13.46 -8.33 19.91
C HIS A 464 12.36 -8.48 20.95
N LEU A 465 12.57 -9.34 21.94
CA LEU A 465 11.67 -9.50 23.08
C LEU A 465 12.21 -8.69 24.26
N TRP A 466 11.34 -7.89 24.86
CA TRP A 466 11.65 -6.97 25.93
C TRP A 466 10.87 -7.38 27.18
N ARG A 467 11.53 -7.32 28.35
CA ARG A 467 10.88 -7.37 29.63
C ARG A 467 10.67 -5.96 30.15
N PHE A 468 9.44 -5.64 30.56
CA PHE A 468 9.14 -4.36 31.13
C PHE A 468 9.77 -4.17 32.51
N GLY A 469 10.25 -2.98 32.75
CA GLY A 469 10.77 -2.46 33.99
C GLY A 469 9.85 -1.42 34.61
N PRO A 470 10.41 -0.52 35.44
CA PRO A 470 9.67 0.52 36.14
C PRO A 470 9.06 1.56 35.18
N THR A 471 8.08 2.27 35.70
CA THR A 471 7.42 3.37 35.03
C THR A 471 8.02 4.72 35.43
N ILE A 472 8.17 5.60 34.45
CA ILE A 472 8.58 6.99 34.64
C ILE A 472 7.33 7.87 34.54
N ASP A 473 7.03 8.60 35.60
CA ASP A 473 5.97 9.61 35.58
C ASP A 473 6.51 10.90 34.93
N THR A 474 5.88 11.32 33.86
CA THR A 474 6.27 12.52 33.13
C THR A 474 5.65 13.80 33.68
N ALA A 475 4.73 13.72 34.64
CA ALA A 475 4.15 14.88 35.31
C ALA A 475 5.22 15.71 36.05
N THR A 476 6.30 15.05 36.48
CA THR A 476 7.45 15.66 37.20
C THR A 476 8.44 16.38 36.27
N PHE A 477 8.27 16.34 34.95
CA PHE A 477 9.18 17.00 34.01
C PHE A 477 8.99 18.52 34.07
N PRO A 478 10.08 19.29 34.16
CA PRO A 478 9.99 20.76 34.16
C PRO A 478 9.32 21.27 32.87
N ILE A 479 8.71 22.45 32.99
CA ILE A 479 8.12 23.08 31.80
C ILE A 479 9.24 23.52 30.86
N SER A 480 9.19 23.07 29.59
CA SER A 480 10.18 23.49 28.60
C SER A 480 9.97 24.94 28.22
N THR A 481 11.01 25.73 28.34
CA THR A 481 11.05 27.14 27.94
C THR A 481 11.35 27.33 26.45
N ALA A 482 11.77 26.26 25.75
CA ALA A 482 12.13 26.34 24.35
C ALA A 482 10.89 26.61 23.48
N ARG A 483 10.96 27.65 22.62
CA ARG A 483 9.89 27.95 21.66
C ARG A 483 9.62 26.76 20.75
N ARG A 484 8.35 26.44 20.51
CA ARG A 484 7.91 25.45 19.53
C ARG A 484 7.97 26.04 18.12
N PRO A 485 9.04 25.87 17.35
CA PRO A 485 9.06 26.39 15.98
C PRO A 485 8.10 25.56 15.11
N ARG A 486 7.39 26.23 14.21
CA ARG A 486 6.58 25.60 13.16
C ARG A 486 7.48 25.10 12.01
N SER A 487 8.49 24.28 12.32
CA SER A 487 9.45 23.87 11.30
C SER A 487 9.00 22.64 10.52
N LYS A 488 9.12 22.71 9.19
CA LYS A 488 9.02 21.58 8.26
C LYS A 488 10.34 20.80 8.12
N VAL A 489 11.30 21.02 9.02
CA VAL A 489 12.68 20.54 8.88
C VAL A 489 12.79 19.03 9.15
N ALA A 490 13.74 18.40 8.48
CA ALA A 490 14.05 16.98 8.57
C ALA A 490 14.73 16.53 9.87
N THR A 491 14.99 17.45 10.83
CA THR A 491 15.68 17.23 12.10
C THR A 491 14.74 17.39 13.30
N LEU A 492 15.18 16.99 14.49
CA LEU A 492 14.47 17.31 15.74
C LEU A 492 14.49 18.82 15.98
N THR A 493 13.39 19.36 16.51
CA THR A 493 13.33 20.76 16.91
C THR A 493 14.11 20.97 18.22
N PRO A 494 14.59 22.20 18.54
CA PRO A 494 15.24 22.48 19.80
C PRO A 494 14.41 22.07 21.03
N HIS A 495 13.10 22.29 20.99
CA HIS A 495 12.19 21.80 22.03
C HIS A 495 12.21 20.28 22.18
N GLN A 496 12.29 19.53 21.06
CA GLN A 496 12.33 18.07 21.10
C GLN A 496 13.67 17.54 21.64
N GLN A 497 14.76 18.22 21.27
CA GLN A 497 16.10 17.91 21.81
C GLN A 497 16.16 18.19 23.31
N ASP A 498 15.67 19.34 23.77
CA ASP A 498 15.59 19.71 25.18
C ASP A 498 14.80 18.69 26.00
N ARG A 499 13.63 18.27 25.52
CA ARG A 499 12.81 17.24 26.18
C ARG A 499 13.50 15.88 26.30
N LEU A 500 14.22 15.46 25.27
CA LEU A 500 15.00 14.20 25.32
C LEU A 500 16.22 14.31 26.23
N ALA A 501 16.87 15.47 26.29
CA ALA A 501 17.97 15.74 27.23
C ALA A 501 17.47 15.71 28.68
N GLN A 502 16.31 16.33 28.97
CA GLN A 502 15.68 16.24 30.29
C GLN A 502 15.34 14.78 30.65
N LEU A 503 14.82 14.01 29.68
CA LEU A 503 14.56 12.57 29.89
C LEU A 503 15.86 11.83 30.24
N ALA A 504 16.95 12.05 29.50
CA ALA A 504 18.24 11.41 29.77
C ALA A 504 18.76 11.77 31.18
N THR A 505 18.65 13.04 31.60
CA THR A 505 19.03 13.49 32.95
C THR A 505 18.23 12.77 34.03
N ILE A 506 16.90 12.67 33.87
CA ILE A 506 16.03 11.95 34.84
C ILE A 506 16.38 10.46 34.90
N LEU A 507 16.62 9.84 33.73
CA LEU A 507 17.04 8.43 33.68
C LEU A 507 18.37 8.21 34.41
N ARG A 508 19.32 9.12 34.22
CA ARG A 508 20.64 9.05 34.89
C ARG A 508 20.52 9.22 36.40
N SER A 509 19.71 10.16 36.88
CA SER A 509 19.46 10.38 38.30
C SER A 509 18.77 9.18 38.98
N ARG A 510 18.04 8.38 38.23
CA ARG A 510 17.39 7.13 38.70
C ARG A 510 18.24 5.88 38.42
N SER A 511 19.53 6.04 38.11
CA SER A 511 20.49 4.96 37.85
C SER A 511 20.25 4.15 36.56
N TYR A 512 19.43 4.62 35.62
CA TYR A 512 19.20 4.00 34.32
C TYR A 512 20.19 4.53 33.26
N ARG A 513 21.52 4.33 33.58
CA ARG A 513 22.63 4.96 32.83
C ARG A 513 22.70 4.54 31.38
N ASP A 514 22.44 3.24 31.08
CA ASP A 514 22.56 2.73 29.71
C ASP A 514 21.57 3.41 28.75
N LEU A 515 20.29 3.52 29.13
CA LEU A 515 19.31 4.19 28.31
C LEU A 515 19.56 5.68 28.19
N ALA A 516 20.00 6.34 29.27
CA ALA A 516 20.39 7.73 29.24
C ALA A 516 21.53 7.97 28.23
N THR A 517 22.58 7.15 28.28
CA THR A 517 23.73 7.22 27.36
C THR A 517 23.31 6.99 25.90
N GLN A 518 22.38 6.05 25.64
CA GLN A 518 21.86 5.81 24.29
C GLN A 518 21.09 7.03 23.75
N ILE A 519 20.30 7.70 24.58
CA ILE A 519 19.56 8.91 24.21
C ILE A 519 20.53 10.07 23.94
N GLU A 520 21.53 10.29 24.81
CA GLU A 520 22.55 11.31 24.63
C GLU A 520 23.36 11.08 23.36
N ALA A 521 23.84 9.85 23.13
CA ALA A 521 24.54 9.49 21.90
C ALA A 521 23.66 9.64 20.64
N TYR A 522 22.35 9.49 20.77
CA TYR A 522 21.42 9.78 19.69
C TYR A 522 21.33 11.28 19.41
N LEU A 523 21.24 12.13 20.42
CA LEU A 523 21.20 13.60 20.31
C LEU A 523 22.48 14.13 19.67
N ASP A 524 23.66 13.70 20.13
CA ASP A 524 24.96 14.09 19.58
C ASP A 524 25.12 13.77 18.09
N ARG A 525 24.52 12.66 17.63
CA ARG A 525 24.52 12.28 16.21
C ARG A 525 23.57 13.14 15.37
N VAL A 526 22.44 13.54 15.95
CA VAL A 526 21.46 14.39 15.24
C VAL A 526 22.02 15.76 14.93
N ASP A 527 22.82 16.33 15.83
CA ASP A 527 23.45 17.65 15.65
C ASP A 527 24.57 17.65 14.59
N LYS A 528 25.23 16.52 14.38
CA LYS A 528 26.33 16.38 13.40
C LYS A 528 25.86 16.08 11.97
N ASP A 529 24.62 15.64 11.77
CA ASP A 529 24.12 15.18 10.46
C ASP A 529 23.31 16.27 9.72
N GLN A 530 23.95 17.34 9.29
CA GLN A 530 23.33 18.38 8.44
C GLN A 530 23.33 18.03 6.93
N SER A 531 24.02 16.98 6.50
CA SER A 531 24.18 16.64 5.09
C SER A 531 23.94 15.15 4.82
N GLY A 532 22.98 14.83 3.99
CA GLY A 532 22.88 13.52 3.36
C GLY A 532 21.56 12.75 3.55
N ALA A 533 21.38 11.73 2.76
CA ALA A 533 20.21 10.86 2.77
C ALA A 533 20.02 10.20 4.15
N VAL A 534 18.91 10.50 4.80
CA VAL A 534 18.58 9.96 6.13
C VAL A 534 18.34 8.44 6.01
N THR A 535 19.24 7.64 6.60
CA THR A 535 19.09 6.19 6.64
C THR A 535 17.83 5.78 7.44
N PHE A 536 17.32 4.61 7.14
CA PHE A 536 16.10 4.11 7.76
C PHE A 536 16.15 4.01 9.31
N PRO A 537 17.18 3.45 9.95
CA PRO A 537 17.25 3.40 11.41
C PRO A 537 17.18 4.78 12.04
N ARG A 538 17.81 5.77 11.43
CA ARG A 538 17.77 7.17 11.88
C ARG A 538 16.38 7.78 11.75
N ARG A 539 15.66 7.47 10.68
CA ARG A 539 14.28 7.92 10.47
C ARG A 539 13.31 7.30 11.48
N TYR A 540 13.45 6.01 11.76
CA TYR A 540 12.64 5.32 12.76
C TYR A 540 12.87 5.91 14.15
N LEU A 541 14.13 5.99 14.60
CA LEU A 541 14.48 6.56 15.91
C LEU A 541 13.94 7.98 16.06
N ARG A 542 14.10 8.83 15.03
CA ARG A 542 13.56 10.20 15.05
C ARG A 542 12.06 10.24 15.25
N MET A 543 11.32 9.37 14.56
CA MET A 543 9.86 9.35 14.66
C MET A 543 9.41 8.89 16.03
N MET A 544 10.04 7.87 16.58
CA MET A 544 9.77 7.38 17.92
C MET A 544 10.17 8.39 18.99
N ALA A 545 11.28 9.07 18.82
CA ALA A 545 11.70 10.18 19.69
C ALA A 545 10.67 11.32 19.72
N ILE A 546 10.12 11.70 18.56
CA ILE A 546 9.05 12.70 18.48
C ILE A 546 7.78 12.26 19.24
N GLU A 547 7.41 10.98 19.14
CA GLU A 547 6.24 10.48 19.86
C GLU A 547 6.49 10.42 21.38
N VAL A 548 7.68 10.02 21.81
CA VAL A 548 8.07 10.06 23.24
C VAL A 548 8.02 11.47 23.78
N VAL A 549 8.58 12.47 23.07
CA VAL A 549 8.47 13.89 23.47
C VAL A 549 7.01 14.34 23.58
N ARG A 550 6.17 13.95 22.64
CA ARG A 550 4.72 14.26 22.71
C ARG A 550 4.04 13.61 23.92
N ALA A 551 4.47 12.42 24.28
CA ALA A 551 3.98 11.74 25.47
C ALA A 551 4.37 12.51 26.74
N ILE A 552 5.62 13.00 26.82
CA ILE A 552 6.11 13.85 27.90
C ILE A 552 5.28 15.14 27.97
N ASP A 553 5.12 15.85 26.84
CA ASP A 553 4.33 17.10 26.79
C ASP A 553 2.86 16.91 27.17
N LYS A 554 2.32 15.70 27.05
CA LYS A 554 0.97 15.32 27.44
C LYS A 554 0.89 14.69 28.82
N LYS A 555 1.99 14.65 29.55
CA LYS A 555 2.09 14.06 30.88
C LYS A 555 1.69 12.58 30.95
N LYS A 556 1.97 11.81 29.88
CA LYS A 556 1.75 10.37 29.82
C LYS A 556 2.88 9.65 30.53
N LYS A 557 2.58 8.53 31.16
CA LYS A 557 3.60 7.65 31.74
C LYS A 557 4.47 7.01 30.66
N LEU A 558 5.72 6.73 30.99
CA LEU A 558 6.67 6.00 30.15
C LEU A 558 7.13 4.75 30.89
N ARG A 559 7.22 3.63 30.23
CA ARG A 559 7.66 2.36 30.83
C ARG A 559 8.98 1.91 30.21
N LEU A 560 9.98 1.62 31.06
CA LEU A 560 11.28 1.13 30.63
C LEU A 560 11.20 -0.34 30.22
N ALA A 561 12.12 -0.77 29.37
CA ALA A 561 12.26 -2.17 29.03
C ALA A 561 13.70 -2.56 28.72
N GLY A 562 14.09 -3.75 29.14
CA GLY A 562 15.36 -4.41 28.83
C GLY A 562 15.17 -5.60 27.90
N LEU A 563 16.19 -5.92 27.10
CA LEU A 563 16.15 -7.11 26.23
C LEU A 563 16.10 -8.39 27.08
N CYS A 564 15.26 -9.33 26.67
CA CYS A 564 15.23 -10.67 27.25
C CYS A 564 16.44 -11.47 26.76
N GLU A 565 17.52 -11.50 27.54
CA GLU A 565 18.65 -12.41 27.35
C GLU A 565 18.55 -13.57 28.34
N SER A 566 19.14 -14.71 28.00
CA SER A 566 18.82 -15.98 28.66
C SER A 566 19.28 -16.10 30.12
N GLN A 567 20.09 -15.20 30.68
CA GLN A 567 20.62 -15.35 32.05
C GLN A 567 21.01 -14.07 32.81
N SER A 568 20.79 -12.84 32.32
CA SER A 568 21.18 -11.65 33.09
C SER A 568 20.08 -10.59 33.09
N THR A 569 20.10 -9.72 34.11
CA THR A 569 19.37 -8.45 34.12
C THR A 569 19.96 -7.55 33.03
N ALA A 570 19.50 -7.73 31.81
CA ALA A 570 19.91 -6.88 30.71
C ALA A 570 19.56 -5.42 31.02
N PRO A 571 20.45 -4.46 30.69
CA PRO A 571 20.20 -3.06 30.94
C PRO A 571 18.96 -2.59 30.20
N TYR A 572 18.28 -1.58 30.73
CA TYR A 572 17.16 -0.96 30.01
C TYR A 572 17.68 -0.20 28.80
N THR A 573 17.20 -0.59 27.61
CA THR A 573 17.59 0.01 26.33
C THR A 573 16.38 0.42 25.48
N ALA A 574 15.18 0.33 26.05
CA ALA A 574 13.96 0.81 25.43
C ALA A 574 13.06 1.55 26.42
N ILE A 575 12.27 2.47 25.90
CA ILE A 575 11.24 3.20 26.62
C ILE A 575 9.97 3.25 25.78
N PHE A 576 8.87 2.77 26.34
CA PHE A 576 7.56 2.71 25.70
C PHE A 576 6.60 3.72 26.30
N ILE A 577 5.75 4.32 25.45
CA ILE A 577 4.66 5.19 25.90
C ILE A 577 3.60 4.31 26.55
N TRP A 578 3.26 4.66 27.78
CA TRP A 578 2.34 3.87 28.60
C TRP A 578 1.09 4.68 28.92
N ASP A 579 -0.06 4.27 28.40
CA ASP A 579 -1.36 4.87 28.70
C ASP A 579 -2.12 3.95 29.65
N ASP A 580 -2.50 4.49 30.82
CA ASP A 580 -3.35 3.78 31.79
C ASP A 580 -4.83 3.76 31.34
N ASP A 581 -5.21 4.59 30.36
CA ASP A 581 -6.61 4.76 29.92
C ASP A 581 -7.22 3.56 29.17
N HIS A 582 -6.42 2.54 28.88
CA HIS A 582 -6.91 1.28 28.33
C HIS A 582 -6.92 0.18 29.41
N ASN A 583 -7.59 0.43 30.53
CA ASN A 583 -8.15 -0.63 31.35
C ASN A 583 -9.30 -1.27 30.56
N MET A 584 -8.95 -2.05 29.55
CA MET A 584 -9.83 -3.09 29.05
C MET A 584 -9.82 -4.20 30.08
N ASP A 585 -10.95 -4.32 30.74
CA ASP A 585 -11.42 -5.43 31.53
C ASP A 585 -10.75 -5.69 32.90
N LYS A 586 -11.43 -5.22 33.91
CA LYS A 586 -11.48 -5.98 35.16
C LYS A 586 -11.92 -7.41 34.82
N PRO A 587 -11.20 -8.42 35.28
CA PRO A 587 -11.66 -9.79 35.10
C PRO A 587 -13.07 -9.89 35.74
N ASP A 588 -14.02 -10.37 34.97
CA ASP A 588 -15.33 -10.72 35.48
C ASP A 588 -15.15 -11.64 36.71
N SER A 589 -15.66 -11.18 37.86
CA SER A 589 -15.56 -11.86 39.14
C SER A 589 -16.39 -13.16 39.24
N ASN A 590 -16.88 -13.68 38.12
CA ASN A 590 -17.75 -14.86 38.04
C ASN A 590 -17.21 -16.04 37.23
N ALA A 591 -15.90 -16.13 36.95
CA ALA A 591 -15.33 -17.33 36.35
C ALA A 591 -14.97 -18.34 37.45
N GLY A 592 -15.63 -19.50 37.42
CA GLY A 592 -15.44 -20.59 38.36
C GLY A 592 -14.01 -21.15 38.43
N PRO A 593 -13.68 -21.93 39.49
CA PRO A 593 -12.30 -22.23 39.89
C PRO A 593 -11.66 -23.45 39.23
N GLU A 594 -11.90 -23.77 37.96
CA GLU A 594 -11.24 -24.87 37.28
C GLU A 594 -10.92 -24.58 35.81
N SER A 595 -9.94 -23.73 35.57
CA SER A 595 -9.11 -23.86 34.39
C SER A 595 -7.66 -23.64 34.81
N LEU A 596 -6.80 -24.58 34.48
CA LEU A 596 -5.35 -24.52 34.71
C LEU A 596 -4.81 -23.15 34.28
N LYS A 597 -4.68 -22.24 35.26
CA LYS A 597 -4.04 -20.93 35.06
C LYS A 597 -2.53 -21.19 34.81
N LEU A 598 -2.16 -21.47 33.56
CA LEU A 598 -0.81 -21.17 33.09
C LEU A 598 -0.57 -19.69 33.42
N LYS A 599 0.39 -19.41 34.32
CA LYS A 599 0.81 -18.06 34.72
C LYS A 599 1.39 -17.34 33.49
N ALA A 600 0.51 -16.75 32.68
CA ALA A 600 0.93 -15.90 31.58
C ALA A 600 1.33 -14.53 32.15
N SER A 601 2.53 -14.06 31.87
CA SER A 601 2.99 -12.75 32.30
C SER A 601 2.73 -11.71 31.21
N ASN A 602 2.04 -10.62 31.55
CA ASN A 602 1.76 -9.46 30.68
C ASN A 602 2.95 -8.48 30.60
N ASP A 603 4.13 -8.87 31.09
CA ASP A 603 5.25 -7.97 31.31
C ASP A 603 6.23 -7.91 30.13
N PHE A 604 5.78 -8.19 28.92
CA PHE A 604 6.66 -8.24 27.76
C PHE A 604 6.18 -7.34 26.61
N ALA A 605 7.17 -6.85 25.86
CA ALA A 605 6.94 -6.28 24.55
C ALA A 605 7.75 -7.04 23.49
N PHE A 606 7.22 -7.13 22.30
CA PHE A 606 7.90 -7.66 21.13
C PHE A 606 8.03 -6.59 20.07
N THR A 607 9.25 -6.38 19.55
CA THR A 607 9.51 -5.45 18.44
C THR A 607 9.96 -6.23 17.23
N ALA A 608 9.12 -6.29 16.20
CA ALA A 608 9.53 -6.76 14.87
C ALA A 608 10.54 -5.78 14.29
N SER A 609 11.67 -6.25 13.78
CA SER A 609 12.68 -5.40 13.17
C SER A 609 13.28 -6.06 11.93
N ALA A 610 13.21 -5.38 10.78
CA ALA A 610 13.85 -5.87 9.57
C ALA A 610 15.38 -5.79 9.68
N PRO A 611 16.12 -6.75 9.10
CA PRO A 611 17.57 -6.65 9.01
C PRO A 611 17.95 -5.41 8.17
N LYS A 612 19.14 -4.85 8.45
CA LYS A 612 19.69 -3.73 7.67
C LYS A 612 19.76 -4.10 6.19
N ARG A 613 18.83 -3.61 5.38
CA ARG A 613 18.91 -3.66 3.93
C ARG A 613 19.13 -2.24 3.42
N LYS A 614 20.11 -2.07 2.52
CA LYS A 614 20.48 -0.76 1.96
C LYS A 614 19.35 -0.10 1.16
N ASP A 615 18.36 -0.87 0.69
CA ASP A 615 17.53 -0.47 -0.44
C ASP A 615 16.11 -0.03 -0.12
N LYS A 616 15.58 -0.27 1.09
CA LYS A 616 14.21 0.16 1.44
C LYS A 616 14.06 0.49 2.92
N PRO A 617 13.83 1.76 3.25
CA PRO A 617 13.39 2.16 4.58
C PRO A 617 11.88 1.91 4.72
N ASP A 618 11.50 0.73 5.19
CA ASP A 618 10.11 0.41 5.46
C ASP A 618 9.85 0.42 6.97
N ILE A 619 9.30 1.53 7.45
CA ILE A 619 9.01 1.71 8.88
C ILE A 619 7.86 0.81 9.33
N ASP A 620 7.01 0.36 8.39
CA ASP A 620 5.87 -0.50 8.69
C ASP A 620 6.33 -1.90 9.15
N ARG A 621 7.62 -2.21 9.00
CA ARG A 621 8.26 -3.43 9.51
C ARG A 621 8.92 -3.29 10.88
N HIS A 622 8.73 -2.16 11.55
CA HIS A 622 9.20 -1.94 12.93
C HIS A 622 7.99 -1.68 13.81
N VAL A 623 7.43 -2.77 14.30
CA VAL A 623 6.22 -2.77 15.12
C VAL A 623 6.58 -3.22 16.50
N SER A 624 6.18 -2.45 17.50
CA SER A 624 6.25 -2.89 18.89
C SER A 624 4.85 -3.23 19.41
N LEU A 625 4.71 -4.41 19.97
CA LEU A 625 3.48 -4.95 20.53
C LEU A 625 3.70 -5.27 22.00
N GLN A 626 2.76 -4.87 22.87
CA GLN A 626 2.65 -5.51 24.17
C GLN A 626 2.13 -6.91 23.96
N VAL A 627 2.78 -7.87 24.59
CA VAL A 627 2.45 -9.29 24.45
C VAL A 627 2.41 -9.98 25.80
N GLN A 628 1.55 -10.97 25.86
CA GLN A 628 1.56 -11.98 26.90
C GLN A 628 2.46 -13.11 26.44
N CYS A 629 3.47 -13.45 27.23
CA CYS A 629 4.41 -14.52 26.93
C CYS A 629 4.08 -15.76 27.74
N GLN A 630 3.87 -16.88 27.06
CA GLN A 630 3.81 -18.20 27.66
C GLN A 630 5.16 -18.89 27.42
N HIS A 631 5.84 -19.25 28.50
CA HIS A 631 6.98 -20.15 28.36
C HIS A 631 6.43 -21.57 28.24
N ALA A 632 6.43 -22.08 27.02
CA ALA A 632 6.07 -23.46 26.77
C ALA A 632 7.13 -24.36 27.42
N ARG A 633 6.78 -25.01 28.51
CA ARG A 633 7.27 -26.38 28.77
C ARG A 633 6.49 -27.27 27.84
N SER A 634 6.92 -27.35 26.59
CA SER A 634 6.28 -28.19 25.60
C SER A 634 6.72 -29.62 25.78
N GLU A 635 5.78 -30.51 25.93
CA GLU A 635 5.97 -31.97 25.73
C GLU A 635 6.42 -32.26 24.27
N ALA A 636 6.36 -31.30 23.36
CA ALA A 636 6.71 -31.39 21.95
C ALA A 636 7.97 -30.62 21.51
N GLY A 637 8.93 -30.33 22.41
CA GLY A 637 10.26 -29.82 22.02
C GLY A 637 10.32 -28.42 21.39
N ASN A 638 9.26 -27.61 21.41
CA ASN A 638 9.26 -26.26 20.85
C ASN A 638 10.10 -25.28 21.70
N LYS A 639 11.20 -24.78 21.11
CA LYS A 639 12.18 -23.90 21.75
C LYS A 639 11.85 -22.41 21.67
N TYR A 640 10.62 -22.01 21.22
CA TYR A 640 10.32 -20.60 20.97
C TYR A 640 9.35 -20.04 22.01
N PRO A 641 9.53 -18.76 22.45
CA PRO A 641 8.50 -18.06 23.21
C PRO A 641 7.19 -17.96 22.43
N ILE A 642 6.08 -18.29 23.07
CA ILE A 642 4.73 -18.20 22.50
C ILE A 642 4.14 -16.87 22.95
N LEU A 643 3.73 -16.03 21.97
CA LEU A 643 3.31 -14.67 22.23
C LEU A 643 1.84 -14.45 21.81
N TYR A 644 1.07 -13.84 22.69
CA TYR A 644 -0.30 -13.38 22.43
C TYR A 644 -0.32 -11.85 22.47
N ILE A 645 -0.88 -11.24 21.43
CA ILE A 645 -0.93 -9.77 21.25
C ILE A 645 -1.90 -9.19 22.27
N GLN A 646 -1.53 -8.06 22.90
CA GLN A 646 -2.43 -7.28 23.75
C GLN A 646 -2.78 -5.94 23.09
N ARG A 647 -1.77 -5.17 22.76
CA ARG A 647 -1.93 -3.88 22.09
C ARG A 647 -0.66 -3.45 21.36
N TRP A 648 -0.79 -2.46 20.49
CA TRP A 648 0.34 -1.80 19.90
C TRP A 648 0.97 -0.78 20.85
N LEU A 649 2.30 -0.69 20.77
CA LEU A 649 3.10 0.27 21.52
C LEU A 649 3.88 1.19 20.59
N LEU A 650 4.02 2.45 21.00
CA LEU A 650 5.03 3.35 20.47
C LEU A 650 6.14 3.52 21.51
N GLY A 651 7.38 3.55 21.06
CA GLY A 651 8.49 3.69 21.97
C GLY A 651 9.83 3.83 21.27
N LEU A 652 10.79 4.37 21.98
CA LEU A 652 12.16 4.54 21.53
C LEU A 652 12.97 3.31 21.98
N CYS A 653 13.43 2.51 21.02
CA CYS A 653 14.14 1.26 21.28
C CYS A 653 15.53 1.28 20.65
N PHE A 654 16.55 0.99 21.43
CA PHE A 654 17.94 0.88 21.00
C PHE A 654 18.35 -0.59 20.97
N PHE A 655 18.25 -1.22 19.81
CA PHE A 655 18.53 -2.65 19.59
C PHE A 655 19.64 -2.90 18.56
N SER A 656 20.43 -1.85 18.25
CA SER A 656 21.51 -1.96 17.27
C SER A 656 22.61 -2.91 17.78
N GLY A 657 22.85 -3.98 17.02
CA GLY A 657 23.84 -5.01 17.41
C GLY A 657 23.27 -6.16 18.25
N SER A 658 22.04 -6.04 18.75
CA SER A 658 21.41 -7.10 19.52
C SER A 658 20.87 -8.22 18.62
N PRO A 659 21.00 -9.50 19.03
CA PRO A 659 20.47 -10.62 18.26
C PRO A 659 18.94 -10.62 18.25
N ARG A 660 18.35 -10.99 17.11
CA ARG A 660 16.91 -11.20 17.00
C ARG A 660 16.56 -12.62 17.45
N LYS A 661 15.47 -12.78 18.17
CA LYS A 661 14.93 -14.07 18.59
C LYS A 661 13.81 -14.53 17.69
N ASP A 662 13.71 -15.83 17.47
CA ASP A 662 12.52 -16.46 16.89
C ASP A 662 11.43 -16.52 17.97
N VAL A 663 10.22 -16.11 17.60
CA VAL A 663 9.04 -16.14 18.45
C VAL A 663 7.84 -16.65 17.66
N LEU A 664 6.91 -17.31 18.34
CA LEU A 664 5.71 -17.88 17.73
C LEU A 664 4.47 -17.10 18.17
N PHE A 665 3.67 -16.68 17.21
CA PHE A 665 2.32 -16.16 17.41
C PHE A 665 1.33 -17.26 17.01
N PRO A 666 0.61 -17.90 17.95
CA PRO A 666 -0.35 -18.95 17.66
C PRO A 666 -1.43 -18.47 16.70
N TRP A 667 -1.97 -19.39 15.92
CA TRP A 667 -3.13 -19.09 15.09
C TRP A 667 -4.31 -18.61 15.94
N PRO A 668 -5.09 -17.61 15.47
CA PRO A 668 -6.38 -17.30 16.07
C PRO A 668 -7.26 -18.56 16.16
N SER A 669 -8.12 -18.65 17.18
CA SER A 669 -9.06 -19.76 17.35
C SER A 669 -9.82 -20.05 16.06
N ALA A 670 -10.23 -18.99 15.44
CA ALA A 670 -10.93 -18.97 14.18
C ALA A 670 -10.30 -19.81 13.04
N LEU A 671 -8.98 -19.88 12.95
CA LEU A 671 -8.27 -20.71 11.94
C LEU A 671 -7.98 -22.12 12.43
N ARG A 672 -8.03 -22.36 13.75
CA ARG A 672 -7.78 -23.67 14.36
C ARG A 672 -9.00 -24.59 14.32
N GLU A 673 -10.19 -24.03 14.46
CA GLU A 673 -11.45 -24.76 14.60
C GLU A 673 -11.99 -25.35 13.27
N THR A 674 -11.39 -25.02 12.13
CA THR A 674 -11.74 -25.61 10.82
C THR A 674 -11.39 -27.10 10.69
N ILE A 675 -10.91 -27.75 11.75
CA ILE A 675 -10.49 -29.16 11.73
C ILE A 675 -11.62 -30.11 12.17
N ASN A 676 -12.63 -29.63 12.91
CA ASN A 676 -13.60 -30.46 13.62
C ASN A 676 -15.05 -30.33 13.13
N ALA A 677 -15.28 -29.73 11.97
CA ALA A 677 -16.61 -29.60 11.38
C ALA A 677 -16.90 -30.65 10.30
#